data_ad2adae747135c3eff8d4b7774847a6b
#
_entry.id   ad2adae747135c3eff8d4b7774847a6b
#
_cell.length_a   1.000
_cell.length_b   1.000
_cell.length_c   1.000
_cell.angle_alpha   90.00
_cell.angle_beta   90.00
_cell.angle_gamma   90.00
#
_symmetry.space_group_name_H-M   'P 1'
#
loop_
_entity.id
_entity.type
_entity.pdbx_description
1 polymer ?
#
loop_
_entity_poly.entity_id
_entity_poly.type
_entity_poly.pdbx_seq_one_letter_code
_entity_poly.pdbx_strand_id
1 'polypeptide(L)'
;MKKLLCLLLTLCLLTPCAAGLGERHYEGSPWINPELPGNVPESRPALEDHYYLHVMHEKCRQPIPETQNGVYTSLTPLKGVLQERIWSLVESGGSTEAQILHIVTDRIQNRSKRQTDGAEPLMARIRRVQAVQSLSELSALSRESGFLIGSPYAALQLESALDESGRFALTLIPVDIVPTLEPDWETFESEAELKPDTGKIEQELLLAGYRAEDAKALSLRLADFQKAAQDPGPQEREGEEPPFEQIVSGDTVQSLCIPLYDQLVSLGLMSASGESRGLIQLRNIPGFIGLQKQYKEENLDLFKAILCLSMVRYSAPYLQPAPADESSGPASAPNLKAEAFSYLQERARLVTEQAYADAYLSPELRRAVQELFDECRETLVQIFRENTWLTEEARNRAVEKASSVRMLLVGSEEHIDFEPLLNAIRDEHLSLLDTAIQVELSELQVLLRLSGTPFDRSHRLLNTASMIEPDAVYEPSRNAVYVMAGVLLGDFCKTDTPEAFLATIGQTIAHEIGHGFDPNGIQHDATGNAPGILTSAEDLEGYQERVMRHVRALSRIALSDDLMQSGERVIPEALADLVGMRIVLRIAEKTEGFDYDLFFRSLAGKFYQAFATREAAYSLYESDTHPAPFIRLNYIPPQFDAFYFTYPSVQEGTPMLIAPENRELIW
;
A
#
# COMPACT_ATOMS: atom_id res chain seq x y z
N MET A 1 10.35 -9.15 -23.54
CA MET A 1 11.55 -8.53 -22.96
C MET A 1 11.51 -8.47 -21.44
N LYS A 2 10.40 -8.06 -20.74
CA LYS A 2 10.33 -8.01 -19.26
C LYS A 2 10.62 -9.35 -18.57
N LYS A 3 10.10 -10.47 -19.08
CA LYS A 3 10.39 -11.83 -18.53
C LYS A 3 11.83 -12.30 -18.76
N LEU A 4 12.49 -11.78 -19.80
CA LEU A 4 13.88 -12.15 -20.10
C LEU A 4 14.86 -11.40 -19.20
N LEU A 5 14.54 -10.16 -18.78
CA LEU A 5 15.40 -9.37 -17.89
C LEU A 5 15.29 -9.86 -16.44
N CYS A 6 14.09 -10.20 -15.96
CA CYS A 6 13.90 -10.87 -14.65
C CYS A 6 14.56 -12.26 -14.63
N LEU A 7 14.45 -13.03 -15.73
CA LEU A 7 15.10 -14.34 -15.83
C LEU A 7 16.62 -14.21 -15.91
N LEU A 8 17.16 -13.16 -16.55
CA LEU A 8 18.60 -12.88 -16.59
C LEU A 8 19.14 -12.44 -15.22
N LEU A 9 18.42 -11.62 -14.46
CA LEU A 9 18.79 -11.30 -13.06
C LEU A 9 18.73 -12.53 -12.16
N THR A 10 17.70 -13.37 -12.29
CA THR A 10 17.57 -14.62 -11.53
C THR A 10 18.57 -15.68 -12.00
N LEU A 11 18.88 -15.78 -13.32
CA LEU A 11 19.88 -16.71 -13.84
C LEU A 11 21.33 -16.27 -13.57
N CYS A 12 21.63 -14.97 -13.56
CA CYS A 12 22.96 -14.47 -13.17
C CYS A 12 23.25 -14.65 -11.68
N LEU A 13 22.21 -14.75 -10.83
CA LEU A 13 22.36 -15.13 -9.41
C LEU A 13 22.64 -16.62 -9.21
N LEU A 14 22.33 -17.48 -10.21
CA LEU A 14 22.47 -18.95 -10.15
C LEU A 14 23.72 -19.50 -10.83
N THR A 15 24.50 -18.70 -11.56
CA THR A 15 25.78 -19.17 -12.12
C THR A 15 26.92 -18.86 -11.15
N PRO A 16 27.62 -19.88 -10.61
CA PRO A 16 28.84 -19.61 -9.86
C PRO A 16 29.89 -19.07 -10.86
N CYS A 17 30.11 -17.77 -10.87
CA CYS A 17 31.26 -17.18 -11.54
C CYS A 17 32.53 -17.56 -10.75
N ALA A 18 33.00 -18.78 -10.97
CA ALA A 18 34.25 -19.28 -10.42
C ALA A 18 35.41 -18.83 -11.29
N ALA A 19 35.85 -17.58 -11.09
CA ALA A 19 37.18 -17.21 -11.53
C ALA A 19 37.67 -15.99 -10.75
N GLY A 20 38.53 -16.20 -9.77
CA GLY A 20 39.62 -15.27 -9.48
C GLY A 20 39.42 -14.16 -8.46
N LEU A 21 38.44 -14.24 -7.57
CA LEU A 21 38.41 -13.39 -6.37
C LEU A 21 38.93 -14.21 -5.18
N GLY A 22 40.05 -13.81 -4.62
CA GLY A 22 40.61 -14.45 -3.43
C GLY A 22 39.52 -14.59 -2.35
N GLU A 23 39.33 -15.81 -1.86
CA GLU A 23 38.42 -16.13 -0.75
C GLU A 23 38.80 -15.29 0.45
N ARG A 24 38.10 -14.18 0.67
CA ARG A 24 38.17 -13.47 1.93
C ARG A 24 37.24 -14.23 2.87
N HIS A 25 37.83 -14.97 3.80
CA HIS A 25 37.10 -15.74 4.79
C HIS A 25 36.46 -14.77 5.78
N TYR A 26 35.16 -14.51 5.61
CA TYR A 26 34.31 -14.10 6.70
C TYR A 26 33.90 -15.42 7.40
N GLU A 27 34.58 -15.75 8.50
CA GLU A 27 34.13 -16.85 9.38
C GLU A 27 32.75 -16.46 9.92
N GLY A 28 31.82 -17.44 9.97
CA GLY A 28 30.45 -17.18 10.37
C GLY A 28 30.35 -16.39 11.66
N SER A 29 29.44 -15.43 11.71
CA SER A 29 29.31 -14.54 12.88
C SER A 29 29.04 -15.35 14.14
N PRO A 30 29.79 -15.12 15.24
CA PRO A 30 29.58 -15.78 16.52
C PRO A 30 28.39 -15.21 17.31
N TRP A 31 27.57 -14.35 16.71
CA TRP A 31 26.48 -13.67 17.41
C TRP A 31 25.35 -14.63 17.75
N ILE A 32 24.93 -14.61 19.01
CA ILE A 32 23.74 -15.29 19.48
C ILE A 32 22.51 -14.50 19.02
N ASN A 33 21.49 -15.18 18.51
CA ASN A 33 20.21 -14.57 18.22
C ASN A 33 19.39 -14.40 19.51
N PRO A 34 19.25 -13.16 20.05
CA PRO A 34 18.55 -12.91 21.31
C PRO A 34 17.02 -12.87 21.16
N GLU A 35 16.50 -12.89 19.94
CA GLU A 35 15.08 -12.82 19.66
C GLU A 35 14.40 -14.15 19.95
N LEU A 36 15.18 -15.25 19.92
CA LEU A 36 14.68 -16.60 20.21
C LEU A 36 14.48 -16.81 21.72
N PRO A 37 13.39 -17.51 22.11
CA PRO A 37 13.14 -17.82 23.50
C PRO A 37 14.32 -18.55 24.17
N GLY A 38 14.76 -18.05 25.32
CA GLY A 38 15.83 -18.64 26.13
C GLY A 38 17.27 -18.34 25.69
N ASN A 39 17.46 -17.59 24.61
CA ASN A 39 18.80 -17.29 24.09
C ASN A 39 19.46 -16.03 24.73
N VAL A 40 18.72 -15.22 25.49
CA VAL A 40 19.31 -14.06 26.16
C VAL A 40 20.14 -14.50 27.34
N PRO A 41 21.46 -14.20 27.36
CA PRO A 41 22.35 -14.62 28.46
C PRO A 41 21.99 -13.90 29.76
N GLU A 42 22.33 -14.50 30.93
CA GLU A 42 22.12 -13.87 32.25
C GLU A 42 22.92 -12.59 32.42
N SER A 43 24.17 -12.59 31.98
CA SER A 43 25.04 -11.42 32.01
C SER A 43 25.02 -10.67 30.71
N ARG A 44 25.05 -9.34 30.80
CA ARG A 44 25.15 -8.47 29.62
C ARG A 44 26.49 -8.73 28.90
N PRO A 45 26.49 -9.06 27.60
CA PRO A 45 27.72 -9.21 26.83
C PRO A 45 28.51 -7.89 26.77
N ALA A 46 29.80 -7.99 26.52
CA ALA A 46 30.61 -6.81 26.20
C ALA A 46 30.15 -6.23 24.85
N LEU A 47 30.34 -4.93 24.66
CA LEU A 47 29.88 -4.24 23.44
C LEU A 47 30.59 -4.80 22.19
N GLU A 48 31.89 -5.04 22.32
CA GLU A 48 32.74 -5.58 21.26
C GLU A 48 32.45 -7.04 20.88
N ASP A 49 31.69 -7.74 21.73
CA ASP A 49 31.21 -9.10 21.42
C ASP A 49 29.86 -9.10 20.71
N HIS A 50 28.96 -8.20 21.12
CA HIS A 50 27.59 -8.17 20.61
C HIS A 50 26.90 -6.84 20.91
N TYR A 51 26.95 -5.90 20.00
CA TYR A 51 26.45 -4.53 20.22
C TYR A 51 24.94 -4.51 20.54
N TYR A 52 24.08 -5.19 19.76
CA TYR A 52 22.64 -5.23 20.01
C TYR A 52 22.31 -5.69 21.43
N LEU A 53 22.85 -6.82 21.84
CA LEU A 53 22.62 -7.37 23.19
C LEU A 53 23.24 -6.47 24.27
N HIS A 54 24.38 -5.84 24.02
CA HIS A 54 24.94 -4.90 24.97
C HIS A 54 23.96 -3.76 25.28
N VAL A 55 23.34 -3.18 24.25
CA VAL A 55 22.43 -2.04 24.42
C VAL A 55 21.04 -2.49 24.89
N MET A 56 20.51 -3.59 24.34
CA MET A 56 19.12 -4.02 24.50
C MET A 56 18.91 -5.09 25.56
N HIS A 57 19.97 -5.51 26.29
CA HIS A 57 19.96 -6.64 27.22
C HIS A 57 18.78 -6.63 28.20
N GLU A 58 18.53 -5.50 28.87
CA GLU A 58 17.44 -5.40 29.85
C GLU A 58 16.07 -5.52 29.18
N LYS A 59 15.90 -4.99 27.97
CA LYS A 59 14.66 -5.08 27.20
C LYS A 59 14.42 -6.51 26.72
N CYS A 60 15.47 -7.18 26.25
CA CYS A 60 15.39 -8.57 25.77
C CYS A 60 15.09 -9.58 26.90
N ARG A 61 15.35 -9.24 28.16
CA ARG A 61 15.03 -10.08 29.32
C ARG A 61 13.60 -9.88 29.86
N GLN A 62 12.88 -8.88 29.39
CA GLN A 62 11.51 -8.65 29.83
C GLN A 62 10.58 -9.72 29.27
N PRO A 63 9.54 -10.11 30.02
CA PRO A 63 8.51 -10.97 29.47
C PRO A 63 7.87 -10.35 28.23
N ILE A 64 7.69 -11.16 27.20
CA ILE A 64 7.03 -10.74 25.97
C ILE A 64 5.54 -10.62 26.23
N PRO A 65 4.90 -9.49 25.92
CA PRO A 65 3.44 -9.36 25.97
C PRO A 65 2.78 -10.39 25.05
N GLU A 66 1.61 -10.86 25.43
CA GLU A 66 0.83 -11.80 24.62
C GLU A 66 0.44 -11.17 23.29
N THR A 67 0.70 -11.86 22.18
CA THR A 67 0.34 -11.45 20.81
C THR A 67 -0.32 -12.60 20.08
N GLN A 68 -1.19 -12.31 19.11
CA GLN A 68 -1.94 -13.34 18.39
C GLN A 68 -1.04 -14.34 17.61
N ASN A 69 0.08 -13.84 17.07
CA ASN A 69 1.01 -14.66 16.26
C ASN A 69 2.31 -15.02 16.99
N GLY A 70 2.41 -14.70 18.28
CA GLY A 70 3.63 -14.96 19.06
C GLY A 70 4.83 -14.09 18.68
N VAL A 71 4.65 -13.02 17.91
CA VAL A 71 5.68 -12.06 17.50
C VAL A 71 5.44 -10.73 18.16
N TYR A 72 6.43 -10.17 18.84
CA TYR A 72 6.38 -8.83 19.41
C TYR A 72 7.53 -7.99 18.89
N THR A 73 7.22 -6.80 18.34
CA THR A 73 8.19 -5.86 17.79
C THR A 73 8.02 -4.48 18.41
N SER A 74 8.94 -3.56 18.12
CA SER A 74 8.79 -2.14 18.50
C SER A 74 7.54 -1.49 17.87
N LEU A 75 7.02 -2.03 16.78
CA LEU A 75 5.79 -1.54 16.11
C LEU A 75 4.52 -2.06 16.79
N THR A 76 4.59 -3.21 17.49
CA THR A 76 3.39 -3.85 18.07
C THR A 76 2.59 -2.92 18.99
N PRO A 77 3.19 -2.16 19.93
CA PRO A 77 2.42 -1.25 20.78
C PRO A 77 1.84 -0.05 20.03
N LEU A 78 2.45 0.33 18.89
CA LEU A 78 2.02 1.52 18.14
C LEU A 78 0.66 1.32 17.47
N LYS A 79 0.33 0.10 17.07
CA LYS A 79 -1.02 -0.24 16.57
C LYS A 79 -2.09 0.07 17.60
N GLY A 80 -1.85 -0.29 18.85
CA GLY A 80 -2.75 0.03 19.96
C GLY A 80 -2.88 1.54 20.18
N VAL A 81 -1.76 2.27 20.19
CA VAL A 81 -1.76 3.73 20.34
C VAL A 81 -2.53 4.42 19.21
N LEU A 82 -2.30 4.02 17.95
CA LEU A 82 -3.05 4.55 16.81
C LEU A 82 -4.55 4.29 16.96
N GLN A 83 -4.92 3.08 17.35
CA GLN A 83 -6.30 2.71 17.56
C GLN A 83 -6.94 3.53 18.69
N GLU A 84 -6.25 3.72 19.82
CA GLU A 84 -6.73 4.57 20.93
C GLU A 84 -6.91 6.03 20.51
N ARG A 85 -5.99 6.58 19.71
CA ARG A 85 -6.10 7.94 19.17
C ARG A 85 -7.30 8.10 18.25
N ILE A 86 -7.56 7.15 17.36
CA ILE A 86 -8.76 7.17 16.51
C ILE A 86 -10.03 7.11 17.36
N TRP A 87 -10.08 6.25 18.39
CA TRP A 87 -11.23 6.20 19.30
C TRP A 87 -11.41 7.51 20.08
N SER A 88 -10.33 8.15 20.49
CA SER A 88 -10.41 9.48 21.13
C SER A 88 -10.99 10.54 20.19
N LEU A 89 -10.70 10.48 18.90
CA LEU A 89 -11.30 11.37 17.88
C LEU A 89 -12.81 11.08 17.74
N VAL A 90 -13.19 9.81 17.61
CA VAL A 90 -14.59 9.38 17.53
C VAL A 90 -15.40 9.88 18.73
N GLU A 91 -14.83 9.82 19.93
CA GLU A 91 -15.51 10.24 21.17
C GLU A 91 -15.54 11.75 21.36
N SER A 92 -14.56 12.49 20.79
CA SER A 92 -14.44 13.94 21.02
C SER A 92 -15.55 14.76 20.37
N GLY A 93 -15.96 14.39 19.15
CA GLY A 93 -16.96 15.12 18.35
C GLY A 93 -16.62 16.60 18.09
N GLY A 94 -15.36 17.00 18.30
CA GLY A 94 -14.98 18.40 18.34
C GLY A 94 -14.83 19.07 16.99
N SER A 95 -14.46 18.33 15.94
CA SER A 95 -14.34 18.82 14.55
C SER A 95 -15.40 18.19 13.64
N THR A 96 -15.54 18.73 12.42
CA THR A 96 -16.41 18.16 11.38
C THR A 96 -16.04 16.70 11.11
N GLU A 97 -14.76 16.41 10.96
CA GLU A 97 -14.23 15.06 10.72
C GLU A 97 -14.55 14.14 11.90
N ALA A 98 -14.28 14.58 13.15
CA ALA A 98 -14.58 13.80 14.34
C ALA A 98 -16.08 13.47 14.47
N GLN A 99 -16.97 14.41 14.12
CA GLN A 99 -18.41 14.16 14.06
C GLN A 99 -18.77 13.10 13.01
N ILE A 100 -18.14 13.15 11.83
CA ILE A 100 -18.34 12.15 10.77
C ILE A 100 -17.88 10.77 11.28
N LEU A 101 -16.68 10.69 11.89
CA LEU A 101 -16.16 9.42 12.44
C LEU A 101 -17.09 8.87 13.52
N HIS A 102 -17.64 9.74 14.37
CA HIS A 102 -18.60 9.37 15.40
C HIS A 102 -19.89 8.77 14.79
N ILE A 103 -20.51 9.49 13.84
CA ILE A 103 -21.76 9.06 13.18
C ILE A 103 -21.56 7.71 12.46
N VAL A 104 -20.48 7.57 11.71
CA VAL A 104 -20.17 6.31 10.98
C VAL A 104 -19.96 5.16 11.95
N THR A 105 -19.17 5.39 13.01
CA THR A 105 -18.90 4.37 14.03
C THR A 105 -20.16 3.96 14.78
N ASP A 106 -20.99 4.92 15.20
CA ASP A 106 -22.26 4.63 15.87
C ASP A 106 -23.16 3.75 15.01
N ARG A 107 -23.28 4.06 13.71
CA ARG A 107 -24.10 3.26 12.77
C ARG A 107 -23.57 1.85 12.57
N ILE A 108 -22.25 1.66 12.51
CA ILE A 108 -21.65 0.32 12.42
C ILE A 108 -21.92 -0.47 13.70
N GLN A 109 -21.79 0.16 14.87
CA GLN A 109 -21.92 -0.48 16.17
C GLN A 109 -23.38 -0.63 16.61
N ASN A 110 -24.31 0.12 16.04
CA ASN A 110 -25.73 0.08 16.40
C ASN A 110 -26.43 -1.18 15.89
N ARG A 111 -26.15 -2.31 16.57
CA ARG A 111 -26.70 -3.62 16.23
C ARG A 111 -28.22 -3.61 16.14
N SER A 112 -28.91 -2.92 17.06
CA SER A 112 -30.37 -2.84 17.09
C SER A 112 -30.92 -2.19 15.82
N LYS A 113 -30.34 -1.06 15.39
CA LYS A 113 -30.74 -0.40 14.15
C LYS A 113 -30.42 -1.26 12.92
N ARG A 114 -29.23 -1.84 12.84
CA ARG A 114 -28.85 -2.74 11.74
C ARG A 114 -29.78 -3.95 11.65
N GLN A 115 -30.22 -4.51 12.77
CA GLN A 115 -31.20 -5.61 12.79
C GLN A 115 -32.59 -5.13 12.35
N THR A 116 -33.01 -3.92 12.77
CA THR A 116 -34.30 -3.34 12.36
C THR A 116 -34.31 -3.00 10.88
N ASP A 117 -33.27 -2.38 10.37
CA ASP A 117 -33.12 -2.02 8.97
C ASP A 117 -33.01 -3.28 8.09
N GLY A 118 -32.28 -4.30 8.55
CA GLY A 118 -32.09 -5.57 7.86
C GLY A 118 -31.58 -5.37 6.43
N ALA A 119 -32.18 -6.04 5.47
CA ALA A 119 -31.91 -5.89 4.04
C ALA A 119 -32.80 -4.81 3.38
N GLU A 120 -33.68 -4.14 4.11
CA GLU A 120 -34.67 -3.22 3.53
C GLU A 120 -34.04 -2.04 2.75
N PRO A 121 -32.94 -1.41 3.19
CA PRO A 121 -32.28 -0.34 2.43
C PRO A 121 -31.83 -0.79 1.04
N LEU A 122 -31.31 -2.02 0.92
CA LEU A 122 -30.98 -2.65 -0.35
C LEU A 122 -32.22 -3.04 -1.15
N MET A 123 -33.17 -3.70 -0.50
CA MET A 123 -34.37 -4.21 -1.17
C MET A 123 -35.27 -3.09 -1.69
N ALA A 124 -35.31 -1.95 -1.03
CA ALA A 124 -36.00 -0.76 -1.52
C ALA A 124 -35.43 -0.30 -2.89
N ARG A 125 -34.10 -0.29 -3.05
CA ARG A 125 -33.43 0.04 -4.32
C ARG A 125 -33.69 -1.02 -5.38
N ILE A 126 -33.55 -2.30 -5.02
CA ILE A 126 -33.80 -3.44 -5.94
C ILE A 126 -35.24 -3.41 -6.46
N ARG A 127 -36.25 -3.18 -5.61
CA ARG A 127 -37.67 -3.08 -6.04
C ARG A 127 -37.87 -1.97 -7.06
N ARG A 128 -37.17 -0.84 -6.94
CA ARG A 128 -37.21 0.24 -7.95
C ARG A 128 -36.65 -0.22 -9.29
N VAL A 129 -35.53 -0.94 -9.29
CA VAL A 129 -34.96 -1.53 -10.50
C VAL A 129 -35.92 -2.55 -11.13
N GLN A 130 -36.48 -3.44 -10.31
CA GLN A 130 -37.40 -4.50 -10.80
C GLN A 130 -38.70 -3.94 -11.36
N ALA A 131 -39.20 -2.78 -10.85
CA ALA A 131 -40.43 -2.15 -11.30
C ALA A 131 -40.32 -1.50 -12.70
N VAL A 132 -39.12 -1.21 -13.18
CA VAL A 132 -38.89 -0.58 -14.50
C VAL A 132 -39.39 -1.47 -15.63
N GLN A 133 -40.00 -0.84 -16.64
CA GLN A 133 -40.63 -1.57 -17.79
C GLN A 133 -39.92 -1.29 -19.13
N SER A 134 -38.96 -0.36 -19.18
CA SER A 134 -38.22 0.00 -20.40
C SER A 134 -36.79 0.43 -20.11
N LEU A 135 -35.91 0.35 -21.09
CA LEU A 135 -34.54 0.89 -20.96
C LEU A 135 -34.55 2.39 -20.73
N SER A 136 -35.51 3.13 -21.23
CA SER A 136 -35.67 4.56 -20.98
C SER A 136 -35.95 4.87 -19.51
N GLU A 137 -36.85 4.08 -18.87
CA GLU A 137 -37.10 4.18 -17.43
C GLU A 137 -35.87 3.74 -16.61
N LEU A 138 -35.17 2.69 -17.04
CA LEU A 138 -33.95 2.22 -16.39
C LEU A 138 -32.85 3.28 -16.42
N SER A 139 -32.64 3.91 -17.57
CA SER A 139 -31.68 5.02 -17.73
C SER A 139 -32.06 6.22 -16.84
N ALA A 140 -33.35 6.60 -16.82
CA ALA A 140 -33.80 7.71 -15.95
C ALA A 140 -33.54 7.42 -14.47
N LEU A 141 -33.83 6.21 -14.02
CA LEU A 141 -33.57 5.74 -12.64
C LEU A 141 -32.08 5.72 -12.35
N SER A 142 -31.26 5.22 -13.28
CA SER A 142 -29.82 5.07 -13.15
C SER A 142 -29.10 6.41 -13.01
N ARG A 143 -29.65 7.51 -13.52
CA ARG A 143 -29.09 8.87 -13.43
C ARG A 143 -29.34 9.58 -12.10
N GLU A 144 -30.18 9.02 -11.24
CA GLU A 144 -30.37 9.60 -9.90
C GLU A 144 -29.04 9.59 -9.12
N SER A 145 -28.74 10.71 -8.44
CA SER A 145 -27.49 10.83 -7.70
C SER A 145 -27.29 9.73 -6.66
N GLY A 146 -26.18 9.01 -6.74
CA GLY A 146 -25.84 7.91 -5.85
C GLY A 146 -26.77 6.68 -5.98
N PHE A 147 -27.50 6.56 -7.07
CA PHE A 147 -28.35 5.37 -7.29
C PHE A 147 -27.53 4.16 -7.74
N LEU A 148 -26.60 4.36 -8.69
CA LEU A 148 -25.70 3.32 -9.15
C LEU A 148 -24.51 3.15 -8.19
N ILE A 149 -24.61 2.15 -7.34
CA ILE A 149 -23.58 1.77 -6.38
C ILE A 149 -22.82 0.54 -6.87
N GLY A 150 -21.54 0.44 -6.45
CA GLY A 150 -20.68 -0.70 -6.80
C GLY A 150 -20.18 -0.72 -8.25
N SER A 151 -20.26 0.42 -8.96
CA SER A 151 -19.68 0.58 -10.31
C SER A 151 -20.11 -0.52 -11.29
N PRO A 152 -21.40 -0.62 -11.64
CA PRO A 152 -21.95 -1.77 -12.39
C PRO A 152 -21.38 -1.94 -13.79
N TYR A 153 -20.85 -0.90 -14.42
CA TYR A 153 -20.42 -0.92 -15.83
C TYR A 153 -18.95 -0.59 -16.03
N ALA A 154 -18.38 0.26 -15.17
CA ALA A 154 -16.98 0.68 -15.28
C ALA A 154 -16.35 0.91 -13.93
N ALA A 155 -15.12 0.41 -13.75
CA ALA A 155 -14.22 0.83 -12.68
C ALA A 155 -13.60 2.19 -13.03
N LEU A 156 -13.35 3.00 -12.00
CA LEU A 156 -12.78 4.34 -12.12
C LEU A 156 -11.40 4.37 -11.48
N GLN A 157 -10.44 4.93 -12.21
CA GLN A 157 -9.07 5.15 -11.75
C GLN A 157 -8.64 6.58 -12.06
N LEU A 158 -7.77 7.16 -11.25
CA LEU A 158 -7.15 8.45 -11.51
C LEU A 158 -5.73 8.22 -12.02
N GLU A 159 -5.44 8.65 -13.25
CA GLU A 159 -4.17 8.39 -13.92
C GLU A 159 -3.66 9.64 -14.66
N SER A 160 -2.49 9.51 -15.31
CA SER A 160 -2.01 10.51 -16.27
C SER A 160 -2.86 10.50 -17.54
N ALA A 161 -3.15 11.67 -18.07
CA ALA A 161 -3.88 11.80 -19.33
C ALA A 161 -3.09 11.22 -20.52
N LEU A 162 -3.82 10.58 -21.43
CA LEU A 162 -3.27 9.95 -22.65
C LEU A 162 -2.73 10.95 -23.68
N ASP A 163 -3.14 12.22 -23.60
CA ASP A 163 -2.77 13.27 -24.56
C ASP A 163 -1.39 13.89 -24.29
N GLU A 164 -0.58 13.26 -23.44
CA GLU A 164 0.73 13.78 -23.02
C GLU A 164 0.68 15.20 -22.42
N SER A 165 -0.53 15.68 -22.05
CA SER A 165 -0.71 17.02 -21.45
C SER A 165 -0.09 17.15 -20.07
N GLY A 166 0.34 16.05 -19.46
CA GLY A 166 0.84 16.02 -18.08
C GLY A 166 -0.24 16.43 -17.07
N ARG A 167 -1.50 16.05 -17.29
CA ARG A 167 -2.62 16.32 -16.40
C ARG A 167 -3.20 15.02 -15.85
N PHE A 168 -3.92 15.13 -14.71
CA PHE A 168 -4.75 14.02 -14.22
C PHE A 168 -5.97 13.80 -15.11
N ALA A 169 -6.29 12.54 -15.38
CA ALA A 169 -7.51 12.13 -16.06
C ALA A 169 -8.21 11.02 -15.26
N LEU A 170 -9.52 11.00 -15.33
CA LEU A 170 -10.35 9.90 -14.83
C LEU A 170 -10.42 8.83 -15.89
N THR A 171 -9.80 7.69 -15.64
CA THR A 171 -9.82 6.54 -16.54
C THR A 171 -10.96 5.60 -16.16
N LEU A 172 -11.77 5.23 -17.15
CA LEU A 172 -12.86 4.29 -17.01
C LEU A 172 -12.54 3.01 -17.78
N ILE A 173 -12.68 1.88 -17.10
CA ILE A 173 -12.36 0.56 -17.60
C ILE A 173 -13.60 -0.31 -17.42
N PRO A 174 -14.10 -1.03 -18.47
CA PRO A 174 -15.23 -1.94 -18.32
C PRO A 174 -14.97 -2.98 -17.23
N VAL A 175 -15.99 -3.29 -16.43
CA VAL A 175 -15.91 -4.32 -15.38
C VAL A 175 -16.50 -5.63 -15.87
N ASP A 176 -15.95 -6.73 -15.34
CA ASP A 176 -16.52 -8.04 -15.53
C ASP A 176 -17.75 -8.22 -14.61
N ILE A 177 -18.88 -8.47 -15.23
CA ILE A 177 -20.17 -8.65 -14.55
C ILE A 177 -20.21 -10.03 -13.88
N VAL A 178 -19.71 -11.04 -14.59
CA VAL A 178 -19.66 -12.44 -14.15
C VAL A 178 -18.25 -12.75 -13.66
N PRO A 179 -18.05 -13.08 -12.38
CA PRO A 179 -16.74 -13.49 -11.87
C PRO A 179 -16.33 -14.82 -12.53
N THR A 180 -15.04 -15.04 -12.59
CA THR A 180 -14.47 -16.34 -12.97
C THR A 180 -14.25 -17.21 -11.74
N LEU A 181 -14.33 -18.53 -11.93
CA LEU A 181 -13.91 -19.48 -10.91
C LEU A 181 -12.42 -19.30 -10.65
N GLU A 182 -12.01 -19.42 -9.38
CA GLU A 182 -10.60 -19.45 -9.05
C GLU A 182 -9.93 -20.62 -9.80
N PRO A 183 -8.83 -20.39 -10.50
CA PRO A 183 -8.14 -21.44 -11.21
C PRO A 183 -7.54 -22.45 -10.24
N ASP A 184 -7.64 -23.71 -10.56
CA ASP A 184 -6.80 -24.75 -9.94
C ASP A 184 -5.39 -24.62 -10.51
N TRP A 185 -4.49 -23.99 -9.75
CA TRP A 185 -3.14 -23.67 -10.18
C TRP A 185 -2.27 -24.89 -10.49
N GLU A 186 -2.66 -26.08 -10.04
CA GLU A 186 -1.95 -27.32 -10.39
C GLU A 186 -2.29 -27.80 -11.81
N THR A 187 -3.47 -27.45 -12.33
CA THR A 187 -3.98 -27.87 -13.65
C THR A 187 -4.18 -26.72 -14.64
N PHE A 188 -3.92 -25.48 -14.23
CA PHE A 188 -4.17 -24.28 -15.00
C PHE A 188 -3.17 -24.12 -16.15
N GLU A 189 -3.62 -24.21 -17.39
CA GLU A 189 -2.77 -24.11 -18.59
C GLU A 189 -2.76 -22.70 -19.21
N SER A 190 -3.88 -21.95 -19.13
CA SER A 190 -3.97 -20.59 -19.68
C SER A 190 -5.16 -19.80 -19.14
N GLU A 191 -5.11 -18.46 -19.18
CA GLU A 191 -6.22 -17.56 -18.80
C GLU A 191 -7.50 -17.78 -19.65
N ALA A 192 -7.38 -18.33 -20.84
CA ALA A 192 -8.52 -18.65 -21.71
C ALA A 192 -9.41 -19.79 -21.17
N GLU A 193 -8.95 -20.52 -20.15
CA GLU A 193 -9.69 -21.61 -19.52
C GLU A 193 -10.51 -21.21 -18.30
N LEU A 194 -10.43 -19.92 -17.88
CA LEU A 194 -11.23 -19.42 -16.76
C LEU A 194 -12.72 -19.51 -17.09
N LYS A 195 -13.44 -20.27 -16.25
CA LYS A 195 -14.88 -20.49 -16.43
C LYS A 195 -15.68 -19.47 -15.64
N PRO A 196 -16.80 -18.96 -16.20
CA PRO A 196 -17.68 -18.07 -15.47
C PRO A 196 -18.31 -18.77 -14.26
N ASP A 197 -18.29 -18.10 -13.10
CA ASP A 197 -18.94 -18.60 -11.87
C ASP A 197 -20.44 -18.26 -11.87
N THR A 198 -21.20 -19.02 -12.66
CA THR A 198 -22.66 -18.85 -12.73
C THR A 198 -23.36 -19.25 -11.43
N GLY A 199 -22.75 -20.11 -10.61
CA GLY A 199 -23.31 -20.51 -9.31
C GLY A 199 -23.31 -19.34 -8.32
N LYS A 200 -22.24 -18.54 -8.28
CA LYS A 200 -22.17 -17.33 -7.47
C LYS A 200 -23.21 -16.29 -7.93
N ILE A 201 -23.34 -16.09 -9.25
CA ILE A 201 -24.36 -15.20 -9.81
C ILE A 201 -25.77 -15.63 -9.40
N GLU A 202 -26.08 -16.94 -9.50
CA GLU A 202 -27.39 -17.47 -9.08
C GLU A 202 -27.67 -17.15 -7.61
N GLN A 203 -26.70 -17.37 -6.71
CA GLN A 203 -26.84 -17.04 -5.29
C GLN A 203 -27.06 -15.53 -5.05
N GLU A 204 -26.31 -14.67 -5.70
CA GLU A 204 -26.45 -13.23 -5.59
C GLU A 204 -27.81 -12.74 -6.11
N LEU A 205 -28.35 -13.31 -7.18
CA LEU A 205 -29.68 -13.02 -7.69
C LEU A 205 -30.80 -13.50 -6.74
N LEU A 206 -30.61 -14.64 -6.05
CA LEU A 206 -31.51 -15.08 -5.00
C LEU A 206 -31.55 -14.06 -3.83
N LEU A 207 -30.39 -13.53 -3.44
CA LEU A 207 -30.31 -12.45 -2.42
C LEU A 207 -31.00 -11.18 -2.91
N ALA A 208 -31.01 -10.89 -4.21
CA ALA A 208 -31.76 -9.79 -4.81
C ALA A 208 -33.27 -10.07 -4.94
N GLY A 209 -33.77 -11.21 -4.44
CA GLY A 209 -35.20 -11.57 -4.43
C GLY A 209 -35.70 -12.16 -5.75
N TYR A 210 -34.86 -12.59 -6.67
CA TYR A 210 -35.27 -13.36 -7.83
C TYR A 210 -35.74 -14.78 -7.43
N ARG A 211 -36.66 -15.37 -8.18
CA ARG A 211 -37.06 -16.77 -7.97
C ARG A 211 -35.92 -17.68 -8.46
N ALA A 212 -35.77 -18.86 -7.90
CA ALA A 212 -34.70 -19.80 -8.23
C ALA A 212 -34.59 -20.13 -9.72
N GLU A 213 -35.72 -20.35 -10.39
CA GLU A 213 -35.75 -20.62 -11.81
C GLU A 213 -35.28 -19.44 -12.67
N ASP A 214 -35.70 -18.22 -12.29
CA ASP A 214 -35.29 -16.98 -12.97
C ASP A 214 -33.81 -16.67 -12.70
N ALA A 215 -33.32 -16.81 -11.46
CA ALA A 215 -31.94 -16.60 -11.07
C ALA A 215 -31.01 -17.53 -11.87
N LYS A 216 -31.34 -18.81 -11.95
CA LYS A 216 -30.57 -19.79 -12.72
C LYS A 216 -30.56 -19.47 -14.21
N ALA A 217 -31.69 -19.11 -14.79
CA ALA A 217 -31.79 -18.76 -16.22
C ALA A 217 -31.00 -17.48 -16.52
N LEU A 218 -31.08 -16.46 -15.64
CA LEU A 218 -30.36 -15.20 -15.80
C LEU A 218 -28.85 -15.38 -15.62
N SER A 219 -28.39 -16.22 -14.70
CA SER A 219 -26.94 -16.44 -14.49
C SER A 219 -26.26 -17.00 -15.75
N LEU A 220 -26.87 -17.92 -16.43
CA LEU A 220 -26.37 -18.47 -17.70
C LEU A 220 -26.40 -17.42 -18.83
N ARG A 221 -27.51 -16.68 -18.96
CA ARG A 221 -27.64 -15.62 -19.97
C ARG A 221 -26.67 -14.47 -19.73
N LEU A 222 -26.31 -14.15 -18.46
CA LEU A 222 -25.30 -13.13 -18.12
C LEU A 222 -23.90 -13.57 -18.53
N ALA A 223 -23.58 -14.86 -18.43
CA ALA A 223 -22.29 -15.37 -18.92
C ALA A 223 -22.16 -15.22 -20.44
N ASP A 224 -23.21 -15.56 -21.18
CA ASP A 224 -23.27 -15.38 -22.65
C ASP A 224 -23.22 -13.88 -23.00
N PHE A 225 -23.96 -13.05 -22.27
CA PHE A 225 -23.96 -11.59 -22.43
C PHE A 225 -22.59 -10.99 -22.25
N GLN A 226 -21.85 -11.34 -21.18
CA GLN A 226 -20.50 -10.84 -20.95
C GLN A 226 -19.56 -11.21 -22.09
N LYS A 227 -19.59 -12.46 -22.53
CA LYS A 227 -18.80 -12.90 -23.68
C LYS A 227 -19.12 -12.10 -24.95
N ALA A 228 -20.40 -11.82 -25.21
CA ALA A 228 -20.82 -11.02 -26.35
C ALA A 228 -20.43 -9.53 -26.21
N ALA A 229 -20.38 -9.00 -25.00
CA ALA A 229 -19.92 -7.64 -24.74
C ALA A 229 -18.38 -7.49 -24.86
N GLN A 230 -17.62 -8.52 -24.51
CA GLN A 230 -16.16 -8.55 -24.66
C GLN A 230 -15.70 -8.73 -26.11
N ASP A 231 -16.51 -9.43 -26.96
CA ASP A 231 -16.25 -9.60 -28.38
C ASP A 231 -17.31 -8.87 -29.22
N PRO A 232 -17.12 -7.59 -29.52
CA PRO A 232 -18.07 -6.79 -30.28
C PRO A 232 -18.25 -7.26 -31.75
N GLY A 233 -17.48 -8.26 -32.20
CA GLY A 233 -17.48 -8.76 -33.55
C GLY A 233 -16.91 -7.78 -34.59
N PRO A 234 -16.84 -8.18 -35.89
CA PRO A 234 -16.35 -7.30 -36.94
C PRO A 234 -17.22 -6.05 -37.05
N GLN A 235 -16.59 -4.88 -37.10
CA GLN A 235 -17.28 -3.62 -37.22
C GLN A 235 -17.75 -3.42 -38.70
N GLU A 236 -19.01 -3.08 -38.90
CA GLU A 236 -19.58 -2.82 -40.23
C GLU A 236 -19.14 -1.51 -40.89
N ARG A 237 -18.19 -0.77 -40.30
CA ARG A 237 -17.64 0.44 -40.90
C ARG A 237 -16.32 0.12 -41.60
N GLU A 238 -16.30 0.31 -42.90
CA GLU A 238 -15.07 0.38 -43.71
C GLU A 238 -14.20 1.52 -43.13
N GLY A 239 -13.01 1.15 -42.54
CA GLY A 239 -11.93 2.13 -42.36
C GLY A 239 -11.33 1.98 -40.99
N GLU A 240 -11.36 2.00 -39.91
CA GLU A 240 -10.43 1.93 -38.78
C GLU A 240 -11.05 1.21 -37.57
N GLU A 241 -10.29 0.29 -36.97
CA GLU A 241 -10.63 -0.24 -35.67
C GLU A 241 -10.71 0.91 -34.65
N PRO A 242 -11.72 0.93 -33.74
CA PRO A 242 -11.78 1.95 -32.72
C PRO A 242 -10.52 1.89 -31.87
N PRO A 243 -9.98 3.04 -31.45
CA PRO A 243 -8.81 3.05 -30.58
C PRO A 243 -9.11 2.28 -29.29
N PHE A 244 -8.10 1.57 -28.77
CA PHE A 244 -8.26 0.85 -27.51
C PHE A 244 -8.50 1.80 -26.35
N GLU A 245 -7.89 2.98 -26.39
CA GLU A 245 -8.03 4.04 -25.35
C GLU A 245 -8.09 5.43 -25.97
N GLN A 246 -8.89 6.33 -25.38
CA GLN A 246 -9.09 7.69 -25.86
C GLN A 246 -9.62 8.63 -24.78
N ILE A 247 -9.21 9.90 -24.86
CA ILE A 247 -9.87 11.00 -24.13
C ILE A 247 -11.21 11.32 -24.81
N VAL A 248 -12.26 11.48 -24.02
CA VAL A 248 -13.63 11.64 -24.52
C VAL A 248 -14.34 12.83 -23.88
N SER A 249 -15.25 13.44 -24.66
CA SER A 249 -16.25 14.39 -24.16
C SER A 249 -17.49 13.65 -23.65
N GLY A 250 -18.35 14.34 -22.90
CA GLY A 250 -19.59 13.78 -22.42
C GLY A 250 -20.54 13.37 -23.55
N ASP A 251 -20.65 14.17 -24.61
CA ASP A 251 -21.45 13.81 -25.80
C ASP A 251 -20.93 12.55 -26.47
N THR A 252 -19.60 12.39 -26.50
CA THR A 252 -18.98 11.18 -27.02
C THR A 252 -19.33 9.97 -26.15
N VAL A 253 -19.25 10.08 -24.82
CA VAL A 253 -19.62 8.98 -23.92
C VAL A 253 -21.07 8.59 -24.08
N GLN A 254 -21.99 9.57 -24.15
CA GLN A 254 -23.42 9.32 -24.32
C GLN A 254 -23.72 8.60 -25.64
N SER A 255 -23.07 8.99 -26.73
CA SER A 255 -23.23 8.33 -28.02
C SER A 255 -22.58 6.95 -28.10
N LEU A 256 -21.50 6.74 -27.33
CA LEU A 256 -20.73 5.51 -27.28
C LEU A 256 -21.42 4.41 -26.45
N CYS A 257 -21.86 4.76 -25.23
CA CYS A 257 -22.38 3.81 -24.27
C CYS A 257 -23.31 4.48 -23.24
N ILE A 258 -24.63 4.30 -23.41
CA ILE A 258 -25.66 4.86 -22.52
C ILE A 258 -25.51 4.34 -21.08
N PRO A 259 -25.31 3.03 -20.79
CA PRO A 259 -25.10 2.56 -19.43
C PRO A 259 -23.92 3.24 -18.72
N LEU A 260 -22.80 3.44 -19.42
CA LEU A 260 -21.66 4.16 -18.90
C LEU A 260 -21.99 5.62 -18.61
N TYR A 261 -22.67 6.29 -19.54
CA TYR A 261 -23.10 7.69 -19.35
C TYR A 261 -23.99 7.83 -18.10
N ASP A 262 -24.95 6.92 -17.93
CA ASP A 262 -25.85 6.89 -16.77
C ASP A 262 -25.07 6.72 -15.44
N GLN A 263 -24.05 5.85 -15.45
CA GLN A 263 -23.16 5.69 -14.29
C GLN A 263 -22.41 6.99 -13.95
N LEU A 264 -21.85 7.67 -14.96
CA LEU A 264 -21.13 8.92 -14.75
C LEU A 264 -22.02 10.04 -14.20
N VAL A 265 -23.26 10.11 -14.67
CA VAL A 265 -24.25 11.07 -14.14
C VAL A 265 -24.61 10.73 -12.70
N SER A 266 -24.86 9.47 -12.37
CA SER A 266 -25.17 9.01 -11.01
C SER A 266 -24.07 9.35 -10.01
N LEU A 267 -22.82 9.17 -10.40
CA LEU A 267 -21.65 9.47 -9.58
C LEU A 267 -21.31 10.98 -9.53
N GLY A 268 -22.03 11.81 -10.25
CA GLY A 268 -21.80 13.25 -10.33
C GLY A 268 -20.54 13.64 -11.12
N LEU A 269 -20.00 12.71 -11.92
CA LEU A 269 -18.84 12.94 -12.80
C LEU A 269 -19.22 13.71 -14.07
N MET A 270 -20.49 13.67 -14.40
CA MET A 270 -21.06 14.32 -15.57
C MET A 270 -22.41 14.93 -15.22
N SER A 271 -22.74 16.06 -15.84
CA SER A 271 -24.07 16.64 -15.72
C SER A 271 -25.07 15.88 -16.61
N ALA A 272 -26.36 15.99 -16.30
CA ALA A 272 -27.42 15.42 -17.14
C ALA A 272 -27.46 16.06 -18.55
N SER A 273 -26.81 17.22 -18.75
CA SER A 273 -26.65 17.88 -20.05
C SER A 273 -25.39 17.47 -20.82
N GLY A 274 -24.61 16.52 -20.30
CA GLY A 274 -23.40 16.01 -20.96
C GLY A 274 -22.11 16.78 -20.65
N GLU A 275 -22.13 17.75 -19.74
CA GLU A 275 -20.93 18.44 -19.34
C GLU A 275 -20.10 17.59 -18.38
N SER A 276 -18.87 17.25 -18.76
CA SER A 276 -17.90 16.56 -17.90
C SER A 276 -17.37 17.50 -16.82
N ARG A 277 -17.26 17.01 -15.60
CA ARG A 277 -16.64 17.75 -14.48
C ARG A 277 -15.14 17.56 -14.38
N GLY A 278 -14.51 16.99 -15.39
CA GLY A 278 -13.08 16.76 -15.44
C GLY A 278 -12.65 16.15 -16.77
N LEU A 279 -11.37 15.83 -16.87
CA LEU A 279 -10.82 15.15 -18.03
C LEU A 279 -11.12 13.65 -17.90
N ILE A 280 -11.89 13.10 -18.83
CA ILE A 280 -12.31 11.69 -18.86
C ILE A 280 -11.60 10.99 -20.00
N GLN A 281 -11.04 9.81 -19.72
CA GLN A 281 -10.52 8.90 -20.72
C GLN A 281 -11.11 7.50 -20.55
N LEU A 282 -11.27 6.82 -21.66
CA LEU A 282 -11.76 5.44 -21.71
C LEU A 282 -10.62 4.52 -22.10
N ARG A 283 -10.52 3.38 -21.41
CA ARG A 283 -9.67 2.26 -21.78
C ARG A 283 -10.52 1.05 -22.09
N ASN A 284 -10.13 0.25 -23.09
CA ASN A 284 -10.94 -0.83 -23.63
C ASN A 284 -12.27 -0.33 -24.22
N ILE A 285 -12.20 0.64 -25.12
CA ILE A 285 -13.37 1.18 -25.84
C ILE A 285 -14.16 0.08 -26.54
N PRO A 286 -13.56 -0.95 -27.17
CA PRO A 286 -14.32 -2.08 -27.74
C PRO A 286 -15.28 -2.74 -26.76
N GLY A 287 -14.89 -2.87 -25.47
CA GLY A 287 -15.78 -3.41 -24.42
C GLY A 287 -16.99 -2.52 -24.17
N PHE A 288 -16.85 -1.19 -24.17
CA PHE A 288 -18.00 -0.28 -24.06
C PHE A 288 -18.91 -0.30 -25.27
N ILE A 289 -18.35 -0.43 -26.47
CA ILE A 289 -19.12 -0.60 -27.71
C ILE A 289 -19.90 -1.93 -27.65
N GLY A 290 -19.26 -2.99 -27.18
CA GLY A 290 -19.90 -4.29 -26.98
C GLY A 290 -21.08 -4.19 -26.00
N LEU A 291 -20.89 -3.52 -24.86
CA LEU A 291 -21.96 -3.25 -23.89
C LEU A 291 -23.13 -2.48 -24.52
N GLN A 292 -22.83 -1.43 -25.29
CA GLN A 292 -23.85 -0.65 -26.00
C GLN A 292 -24.64 -1.49 -27.04
N LYS A 293 -23.96 -2.39 -27.76
CA LYS A 293 -24.61 -3.30 -28.71
C LYS A 293 -25.65 -4.21 -28.05
N GLN A 294 -25.43 -4.55 -26.78
CA GLN A 294 -26.35 -5.33 -25.96
C GLN A 294 -27.48 -4.48 -25.34
N TYR A 295 -27.36 -3.13 -25.33
CA TYR A 295 -28.36 -2.24 -24.74
C TYR A 295 -29.61 -2.13 -25.60
N LYS A 296 -30.46 -3.16 -25.53
CA LYS A 296 -31.71 -3.33 -26.32
C LYS A 296 -32.84 -3.75 -25.40
N GLU A 297 -34.09 -3.39 -25.74
CA GLU A 297 -35.27 -3.71 -24.93
C GLU A 297 -35.43 -5.21 -24.65
N GLU A 298 -35.00 -6.07 -25.54
CA GLU A 298 -35.00 -7.54 -25.36
C GLU A 298 -34.07 -8.02 -24.23
N ASN A 299 -33.10 -7.19 -23.82
CA ASN A 299 -32.15 -7.46 -22.77
C ASN A 299 -32.41 -6.65 -21.48
N LEU A 300 -33.57 -6.00 -21.39
CA LEU A 300 -33.91 -5.18 -20.21
C LEU A 300 -33.75 -5.95 -18.89
N ASP A 301 -34.13 -7.22 -18.87
CA ASP A 301 -34.03 -8.11 -17.72
C ASP A 301 -32.55 -8.36 -17.30
N LEU A 302 -31.66 -8.47 -18.28
CA LEU A 302 -30.21 -8.61 -18.00
C LEU A 302 -29.61 -7.33 -17.39
N PHE A 303 -29.95 -6.16 -17.93
CA PHE A 303 -29.51 -4.89 -17.39
C PHE A 303 -30.06 -4.65 -15.96
N LYS A 304 -31.31 -5.04 -15.70
CA LYS A 304 -31.89 -5.03 -14.35
C LYS A 304 -31.11 -5.96 -13.42
N ALA A 305 -30.78 -7.17 -13.88
CA ALA A 305 -29.99 -8.14 -13.10
C ALA A 305 -28.58 -7.62 -12.81
N ILE A 306 -27.89 -6.98 -13.78
CA ILE A 306 -26.57 -6.36 -13.59
C ILE A 306 -26.60 -5.33 -12.47
N LEU A 307 -27.60 -4.44 -12.47
CA LEU A 307 -27.73 -3.44 -11.39
C LEU A 307 -28.00 -4.10 -10.04
N CYS A 308 -28.89 -5.10 -10.00
CA CYS A 308 -29.16 -5.81 -8.75
C CYS A 308 -27.92 -6.53 -8.22
N LEU A 309 -27.11 -7.17 -9.06
CA LEU A 309 -25.86 -7.82 -8.69
C LEU A 309 -24.85 -6.81 -8.12
N SER A 310 -24.65 -5.69 -8.81
CA SER A 310 -23.78 -4.62 -8.32
C SER A 310 -24.23 -4.12 -6.95
N MET A 311 -25.52 -3.88 -6.75
CA MET A 311 -26.09 -3.45 -5.48
C MET A 311 -25.92 -4.50 -4.38
N VAL A 312 -26.14 -5.79 -4.64
CA VAL A 312 -25.93 -6.88 -3.67
C VAL A 312 -24.46 -6.95 -3.24
N ARG A 313 -23.54 -6.97 -4.19
CA ARG A 313 -22.08 -7.03 -3.92
C ARG A 313 -21.61 -5.84 -3.08
N TYR A 314 -22.02 -4.65 -3.47
CA TYR A 314 -21.66 -3.42 -2.75
C TYR A 314 -22.24 -3.41 -1.33
N SER A 315 -23.48 -3.83 -1.18
CA SER A 315 -24.22 -3.70 0.09
C SER A 315 -23.86 -4.77 1.11
N ALA A 316 -23.29 -5.90 0.69
CA ALA A 316 -23.04 -7.05 1.56
C ALA A 316 -22.36 -6.70 2.91
N PRO A 317 -21.31 -5.85 2.96
CA PRO A 317 -20.66 -5.47 4.23
C PRO A 317 -21.54 -4.61 5.16
N TYR A 318 -22.54 -3.94 4.62
CA TYR A 318 -23.36 -2.94 5.33
C TYR A 318 -24.71 -3.47 5.82
N LEU A 319 -25.07 -4.66 5.39
CA LEU A 319 -26.31 -5.34 5.82
C LEU A 319 -26.13 -5.97 7.22
N GLN A 320 -27.18 -6.62 7.70
CA GLN A 320 -27.15 -7.29 8.98
C GLN A 320 -25.92 -8.21 9.11
N PRO A 321 -25.11 -8.08 10.16
CA PRO A 321 -24.07 -9.06 10.42
C PRO A 321 -24.69 -10.44 10.57
N ALA A 322 -24.07 -11.46 9.97
CA ALA A 322 -24.53 -12.84 10.12
C ALA A 322 -24.81 -13.16 11.59
N PRO A 323 -25.92 -13.84 11.93
CA PRO A 323 -26.14 -14.28 13.29
C PRO A 323 -24.92 -15.08 13.73
N ALA A 324 -24.40 -14.78 14.93
CA ALA A 324 -23.32 -15.58 15.50
C ALA A 324 -23.77 -17.04 15.47
N ASP A 325 -23.01 -17.90 14.82
CA ASP A 325 -23.30 -19.32 14.81
C ASP A 325 -23.28 -19.80 16.26
N GLU A 326 -24.44 -20.18 16.81
CA GLU A 326 -24.58 -20.63 18.20
C GLU A 326 -23.68 -21.84 18.52
N SER A 327 -23.18 -22.55 17.47
CA SER A 327 -22.26 -23.67 17.58
C SER A 327 -20.79 -23.25 17.80
N SER A 328 -20.44 -22.00 17.45
CA SER A 328 -19.09 -21.47 17.57
C SER A 328 -18.98 -20.59 18.81
N GLY A 329 -18.91 -21.00 19.98
CA GLY A 329 -18.75 -20.34 21.27
C GLY A 329 -18.67 -18.79 21.33
N PRO A 330 -18.57 -18.15 22.49
CA PRO A 330 -18.62 -16.68 22.63
C PRO A 330 -17.51 -15.90 21.91
N ALA A 331 -16.51 -16.57 21.35
CA ALA A 331 -15.44 -15.98 20.55
C ALA A 331 -15.86 -15.59 19.10
N SER A 332 -17.03 -16.02 18.63
CA SER A 332 -17.49 -15.84 17.24
C SER A 332 -18.47 -14.67 17.05
N ALA A 333 -18.79 -13.90 18.09
CA ALA A 333 -19.61 -12.71 17.94
C ALA A 333 -18.86 -11.64 17.12
N PRO A 334 -19.50 -11.01 16.11
CA PRO A 334 -18.86 -9.97 15.32
C PRO A 334 -18.27 -8.87 16.20
N ASN A 335 -16.98 -8.62 16.06
CA ASN A 335 -16.34 -7.51 16.78
C ASN A 335 -16.63 -6.20 16.04
N LEU A 336 -17.80 -5.61 16.32
CA LEU A 336 -18.26 -4.38 15.66
C LEU A 336 -17.30 -3.19 15.87
N LYS A 337 -16.49 -3.21 16.93
CA LYS A 337 -15.46 -2.21 17.15
C LYS A 337 -14.30 -2.38 16.15
N ALA A 338 -13.88 -3.61 15.90
CA ALA A 338 -12.88 -3.89 14.85
C ALA A 338 -13.42 -3.60 13.46
N GLU A 339 -14.69 -3.97 13.17
CA GLU A 339 -15.37 -3.64 11.91
C GLU A 339 -15.38 -2.13 11.67
N ALA A 340 -15.76 -1.34 12.70
CA ALA A 340 -15.75 0.11 12.59
C ALA A 340 -14.35 0.67 12.36
N PHE A 341 -13.34 0.16 13.05
CA PHE A 341 -11.97 0.61 12.86
C PHE A 341 -11.45 0.33 11.43
N SER A 342 -11.67 -0.88 10.92
CA SER A 342 -11.33 -1.23 9.52
C SER A 342 -12.05 -0.32 8.52
N TYR A 343 -13.35 -0.05 8.73
CA TYR A 343 -14.10 0.87 7.89
C TYR A 343 -13.50 2.28 7.86
N LEU A 344 -13.12 2.82 9.03
CA LEU A 344 -12.52 4.15 9.14
C LEU A 344 -11.17 4.22 8.40
N GLN A 345 -10.38 3.15 8.43
CA GLN A 345 -9.10 3.10 7.75
C GLN A 345 -9.22 2.90 6.24
N GLU A 346 -10.19 2.14 5.78
CA GLU A 346 -10.29 1.71 4.37
C GLU A 346 -11.28 2.54 3.56
N ARG A 347 -12.46 2.83 4.15
CA ARG A 347 -13.60 3.43 3.44
C ARG A 347 -13.82 4.90 3.76
N ALA A 348 -13.55 5.34 4.99
CA ALA A 348 -13.57 6.74 5.39
C ALA A 348 -12.14 7.29 5.57
N ARG A 349 -11.23 6.81 4.73
CA ARG A 349 -9.79 7.01 4.88
C ARG A 349 -9.38 8.48 4.91
N LEU A 350 -9.85 9.28 3.96
CA LEU A 350 -9.44 10.69 3.84
C LEU A 350 -9.90 11.51 5.05
N VAL A 351 -11.12 11.27 5.52
CA VAL A 351 -11.66 11.92 6.73
C VAL A 351 -10.84 11.52 7.96
N THR A 352 -10.54 10.22 8.10
CA THR A 352 -9.79 9.68 9.23
C THR A 352 -8.38 10.22 9.29
N GLU A 353 -7.69 10.26 8.15
CA GLU A 353 -6.32 10.77 8.06
C GLU A 353 -6.25 12.28 8.34
N GLN A 354 -7.20 13.07 7.83
CA GLN A 354 -7.27 14.50 8.12
C GLN A 354 -7.53 14.75 9.60
N ALA A 355 -8.55 14.09 10.19
CA ALA A 355 -8.85 14.20 11.61
C ALA A 355 -7.64 13.84 12.49
N TYR A 356 -6.92 12.77 12.13
CA TYR A 356 -5.73 12.34 12.86
C TYR A 356 -4.61 13.38 12.75
N ALA A 357 -4.33 13.84 11.54
CA ALA A 357 -3.25 14.80 11.29
C ALA A 357 -3.49 16.13 11.99
N ASP A 358 -4.72 16.64 11.95
CA ASP A 358 -5.11 17.91 12.59
C ASP A 358 -5.03 17.83 14.12
N ALA A 359 -5.33 16.66 14.70
CA ALA A 359 -5.31 16.47 16.14
C ALA A 359 -3.93 16.12 16.73
N TYR A 360 -3.10 15.39 15.98
CA TYR A 360 -1.90 14.76 16.54
C TYR A 360 -0.59 15.09 15.84
N LEU A 361 -0.61 15.74 14.69
CA LEU A 361 0.59 16.14 13.96
C LEU A 361 0.78 17.65 14.06
N SER A 362 1.55 18.09 15.05
CA SER A 362 1.78 19.53 15.21
C SER A 362 2.51 20.15 14.01
N PRO A 363 2.27 21.45 13.72
CA PRO A 363 2.97 22.15 12.64
C PRO A 363 4.49 22.10 12.78
N GLU A 364 5.00 22.11 14.03
CA GLU A 364 6.44 22.02 14.34
C GLU A 364 7.01 20.66 13.97
N LEU A 365 6.32 19.55 14.36
CA LEU A 365 6.76 18.20 14.01
C LEU A 365 6.68 17.99 12.49
N ARG A 366 5.59 18.43 11.85
CA ARG A 366 5.45 18.36 10.38
C ARG A 366 6.61 19.06 9.67
N ARG A 367 6.97 20.26 10.12
CA ARG A 367 8.10 21.02 9.57
C ARG A 367 9.43 20.32 9.81
N ALA A 368 9.68 19.86 11.04
CA ALA A 368 10.93 19.19 11.40
C ALA A 368 11.14 17.89 10.57
N VAL A 369 10.08 17.11 10.35
CA VAL A 369 10.13 15.90 9.52
C VAL A 369 10.39 16.25 8.06
N GLN A 370 9.76 17.33 7.54
CA GLN A 370 9.99 17.79 6.17
C GLN A 370 11.43 18.29 5.97
N GLU A 371 11.94 19.11 6.88
CA GLU A 371 13.31 19.62 6.84
C GLU A 371 14.32 18.47 6.88
N LEU A 372 14.09 17.48 7.73
CA LEU A 372 14.92 16.28 7.83
C LEU A 372 14.89 15.45 6.55
N PHE A 373 13.71 15.26 5.94
CA PHE A 373 13.60 14.59 4.65
C PHE A 373 14.39 15.31 3.56
N ASP A 374 14.28 16.64 3.48
CA ASP A 374 14.98 17.44 2.48
C ASP A 374 16.51 17.34 2.70
N GLU A 375 16.99 17.33 3.93
CA GLU A 375 18.40 17.15 4.26
C GLU A 375 18.90 15.74 3.90
N CYS A 376 18.11 14.68 4.17
CA CYS A 376 18.42 13.31 3.76
C CYS A 376 18.55 13.21 2.23
N ARG A 377 17.58 13.76 1.49
CA ARG A 377 17.57 13.78 0.02
C ARG A 377 18.79 14.51 -0.54
N GLU A 378 19.07 15.70 -0.06
CA GLU A 378 20.23 16.50 -0.49
C GLU A 378 21.55 15.81 -0.17
N THR A 379 21.64 15.17 0.99
CA THR A 379 22.83 14.40 1.37
C THR A 379 23.06 13.22 0.44
N LEU A 380 22.01 12.49 0.06
CA LEU A 380 22.14 11.40 -0.92
C LEU A 380 22.56 11.91 -2.31
N VAL A 381 22.05 13.06 -2.75
CA VAL A 381 22.49 13.71 -3.99
C VAL A 381 24.01 13.99 -3.95
N GLN A 382 24.55 14.46 -2.80
CA GLN A 382 25.99 14.68 -2.68
C GLN A 382 26.76 13.35 -2.69
N ILE A 383 26.27 12.31 -2.04
CA ILE A 383 26.88 10.97 -2.06
C ILE A 383 27.00 10.48 -3.52
N PHE A 384 25.97 10.64 -4.35
CA PHE A 384 26.06 10.26 -5.77
C PHE A 384 27.02 11.14 -6.57
N ARG A 385 27.07 12.45 -6.34
CA ARG A 385 28.03 13.35 -7.00
C ARG A 385 29.48 12.96 -6.71
N GLU A 386 29.76 12.50 -5.49
CA GLU A 386 31.07 12.04 -5.03
C GLU A 386 31.39 10.59 -5.48
N ASN A 387 30.40 9.86 -5.99
CA ASN A 387 30.60 8.46 -6.40
C ASN A 387 31.62 8.35 -7.54
N THR A 388 32.58 7.44 -7.37
CA THR A 388 33.72 7.30 -8.30
C THR A 388 33.67 6.05 -9.18
N TRP A 389 32.78 5.09 -8.90
CA TRP A 389 32.71 3.85 -9.64
C TRP A 389 31.60 3.86 -10.70
N LEU A 390 30.59 4.70 -10.55
CA LEU A 390 29.54 4.88 -11.56
C LEU A 390 30.08 5.61 -12.79
N THR A 391 29.61 5.23 -13.96
CA THR A 391 29.76 6.05 -15.15
C THR A 391 29.13 7.42 -14.94
N GLU A 392 29.56 8.42 -15.74
CA GLU A 392 28.98 9.76 -15.65
C GLU A 392 27.48 9.76 -15.93
N GLU A 393 27.02 8.94 -16.89
CA GLU A 393 25.60 8.81 -17.24
C GLU A 393 24.80 8.23 -16.07
N ALA A 394 25.22 7.11 -15.49
CA ALA A 394 24.54 6.47 -14.37
C ALA A 394 24.53 7.38 -13.13
N ARG A 395 25.63 8.08 -12.86
CA ARG A 395 25.73 9.05 -11.78
C ARG A 395 24.74 10.21 -11.96
N ASN A 396 24.61 10.76 -13.17
CA ASN A 396 23.66 11.83 -13.45
C ASN A 396 22.21 11.35 -13.28
N ARG A 397 21.85 10.15 -13.72
CA ARG A 397 20.54 9.54 -13.51
C ARG A 397 20.25 9.28 -12.03
N ALA A 398 21.25 8.82 -11.26
CA ALA A 398 21.11 8.62 -9.82
C ALA A 398 20.89 9.96 -9.09
N VAL A 399 21.60 11.01 -9.47
CA VAL A 399 21.43 12.37 -8.95
C VAL A 399 20.03 12.91 -9.28
N GLU A 400 19.56 12.75 -10.51
CA GLU A 400 18.24 13.15 -10.95
C GLU A 400 17.15 12.44 -10.13
N LYS A 401 17.27 11.11 -10.02
CA LYS A 401 16.31 10.32 -9.24
C LYS A 401 16.32 10.71 -7.77
N ALA A 402 17.48 10.80 -7.13
CA ALA A 402 17.60 11.21 -5.74
C ALA A 402 17.01 12.61 -5.49
N SER A 403 17.26 13.58 -6.38
CA SER A 403 16.77 14.95 -6.23
C SER A 403 15.25 15.07 -6.42
N SER A 404 14.62 14.13 -7.11
CA SER A 404 13.19 14.12 -7.40
C SER A 404 12.36 13.24 -6.47
N VAL A 405 12.98 12.53 -5.50
CA VAL A 405 12.23 11.81 -4.46
C VAL A 405 11.34 12.77 -3.70
N ARG A 406 10.10 12.38 -3.49
CA ARG A 406 9.13 13.13 -2.70
C ARG A 406 8.76 12.41 -1.42
N MET A 407 8.29 13.16 -0.43
CA MET A 407 7.71 12.61 0.79
C MET A 407 6.23 12.94 0.87
N LEU A 408 5.46 11.94 1.28
CA LEU A 408 4.05 12.05 1.60
C LEU A 408 3.88 11.73 3.08
N LEU A 409 3.53 12.75 3.85
CA LEU A 409 3.29 12.63 5.27
C LEU A 409 1.79 12.40 5.52
N VAL A 410 1.44 11.65 6.56
CA VAL A 410 0.04 11.46 6.98
C VAL A 410 -0.69 12.81 7.11
N GLY A 411 -1.92 12.85 6.59
CA GLY A 411 -2.68 14.10 6.46
C GLY A 411 -2.44 14.78 5.11
N SER A 412 -3.42 15.47 4.58
CA SER A 412 -3.33 16.18 3.30
C SER A 412 -2.51 17.45 3.44
N GLU A 413 -1.80 17.83 2.36
CA GLU A 413 -1.25 19.19 2.22
C GLU A 413 -2.38 20.21 2.04
N GLU A 414 -3.47 19.82 1.36
CA GLU A 414 -4.67 20.61 1.21
C GLU A 414 -5.74 20.13 2.18
N HIS A 415 -6.29 21.06 2.95
CA HIS A 415 -7.42 20.78 3.83
C HIS A 415 -8.67 20.50 3.00
N ILE A 416 -9.28 19.33 3.21
CA ILE A 416 -10.51 18.91 2.53
C ILE A 416 -11.71 19.39 3.36
N ASP A 417 -12.63 20.13 2.73
CA ASP A 417 -13.90 20.50 3.35
C ASP A 417 -14.86 19.31 3.36
N PHE A 418 -15.09 18.73 4.55
CA PHE A 418 -16.02 17.63 4.79
C PHE A 418 -17.40 18.07 5.33
N GLU A 419 -17.67 19.38 5.44
CA GLU A 419 -18.98 19.87 5.89
C GLU A 419 -20.16 19.38 5.01
N PRO A 420 -20.02 19.27 3.67
CA PRO A 420 -21.05 18.69 2.82
C PRO A 420 -21.36 17.23 3.18
N LEU A 421 -20.33 16.42 3.48
CA LEU A 421 -20.50 15.02 3.91
C LEU A 421 -21.21 14.96 5.25
N LEU A 422 -20.78 15.75 6.24
CA LEU A 422 -21.43 15.79 7.56
C LEU A 422 -22.92 16.12 7.42
N ASN A 423 -23.26 17.13 6.60
CA ASN A 423 -24.65 17.51 6.34
C ASN A 423 -25.45 16.38 5.66
N ALA A 424 -24.84 15.60 4.78
CA ALA A 424 -25.48 14.48 4.09
C ALA A 424 -25.76 13.29 5.02
N ILE A 425 -24.93 13.07 6.05
CA ILE A 425 -25.04 11.88 6.91
C ILE A 425 -25.61 12.15 8.31
N ARG A 426 -25.90 13.39 8.69
CA ARG A 426 -26.35 13.72 10.06
C ARG A 426 -27.77 13.26 10.38
N ASP A 427 -28.59 12.89 9.38
CA ASP A 427 -29.93 12.36 9.63
C ASP A 427 -29.84 10.98 10.31
N GLU A 428 -30.32 10.88 11.55
CA GLU A 428 -30.29 9.67 12.36
C GLU A 428 -31.09 8.49 11.78
N HIS A 429 -32.01 8.77 10.84
CA HIS A 429 -32.80 7.74 10.17
C HIS A 429 -32.08 7.05 9.02
N LEU A 430 -30.97 7.61 8.53
CA LEU A 430 -30.19 6.97 7.46
C LEU A 430 -29.66 5.60 7.91
N SER A 431 -29.74 4.63 7.01
CA SER A 431 -29.13 3.31 7.21
C SER A 431 -27.60 3.37 7.14
N LEU A 432 -26.93 2.31 7.60
CA LEU A 432 -25.48 2.18 7.40
C LEU A 432 -25.12 2.16 5.89
N LEU A 433 -25.92 1.48 5.07
CA LEU A 433 -25.73 1.45 3.62
C LEU A 433 -25.81 2.86 3.00
N ASP A 434 -26.84 3.64 3.35
CA ASP A 434 -26.98 5.00 2.80
C ASP A 434 -25.84 5.91 3.26
N THR A 435 -25.35 5.72 4.49
CA THR A 435 -24.18 6.44 5.00
C THR A 435 -22.91 6.08 4.22
N ALA A 436 -22.67 4.80 3.97
CA ALA A 436 -21.52 4.34 3.21
C ALA A 436 -21.51 4.91 1.79
N ILE A 437 -22.67 5.01 1.15
CA ILE A 437 -22.83 5.64 -0.17
C ILE A 437 -22.42 7.12 -0.12
N GLN A 438 -22.83 7.88 0.91
CA GLN A 438 -22.46 9.28 1.03
C GLN A 438 -20.95 9.48 1.27
N VAL A 439 -20.33 8.62 2.07
CA VAL A 439 -18.87 8.62 2.30
C VAL A 439 -18.13 8.40 0.97
N GLU A 440 -18.51 7.35 0.22
CA GLU A 440 -17.88 7.05 -1.08
C GLU A 440 -18.06 8.18 -2.10
N LEU A 441 -19.26 8.74 -2.21
CA LEU A 441 -19.51 9.88 -3.08
C LEU A 441 -18.68 11.10 -2.69
N SER A 442 -18.47 11.35 -1.40
CA SER A 442 -17.63 12.43 -0.92
C SER A 442 -16.17 12.24 -1.30
N GLU A 443 -15.62 11.02 -1.11
CA GLU A 443 -14.24 10.71 -1.53
C GLU A 443 -14.06 10.84 -3.04
N LEU A 444 -15.03 10.37 -3.82
CA LEU A 444 -15.04 10.52 -5.27
C LEU A 444 -15.03 11.99 -5.70
N GLN A 445 -15.77 12.87 -5.02
CA GLN A 445 -15.76 14.30 -5.31
C GLN A 445 -14.39 14.94 -5.04
N VAL A 446 -13.65 14.44 -4.05
CA VAL A 446 -12.27 14.88 -3.78
C VAL A 446 -11.34 14.49 -4.95
N LEU A 447 -11.42 13.25 -5.43
CA LEU A 447 -10.65 12.78 -6.59
C LEU A 447 -10.98 13.56 -7.86
N LEU A 448 -12.24 13.95 -8.04
CA LEU A 448 -12.68 14.74 -9.17
C LEU A 448 -12.00 16.12 -9.27
N ARG A 449 -11.67 16.72 -8.12
CA ARG A 449 -10.97 18.02 -8.10
C ARG A 449 -9.59 17.96 -8.75
N LEU A 450 -8.96 16.78 -8.77
CA LEU A 450 -7.67 16.60 -9.42
C LEU A 450 -7.78 16.46 -10.93
N SER A 451 -8.90 15.97 -11.45
CA SER A 451 -9.03 15.75 -12.89
C SER A 451 -8.85 17.06 -13.68
N GLY A 452 -7.94 17.05 -14.65
CA GLY A 452 -7.55 18.21 -15.44
C GLY A 452 -6.44 19.08 -14.80
N THR A 453 -6.05 18.85 -13.54
CA THR A 453 -4.90 19.54 -12.93
C THR A 453 -3.58 18.90 -13.34
N PRO A 454 -2.41 19.55 -13.14
CA PRO A 454 -1.13 18.96 -13.45
C PRO A 454 -0.93 17.60 -12.76
N PHE A 455 -0.49 16.62 -13.53
CA PHE A 455 -0.27 15.26 -13.03
C PHE A 455 0.96 15.20 -12.14
N ASP A 456 0.77 14.73 -10.92
CA ASP A 456 1.82 14.40 -9.98
C ASP A 456 1.67 12.94 -9.52
N ARG A 457 2.59 12.06 -9.94
CA ARG A 457 2.57 10.64 -9.55
C ARG A 457 2.63 10.41 -8.05
N SER A 458 3.28 11.31 -7.34
CA SER A 458 3.40 11.25 -5.90
C SER A 458 2.20 11.83 -5.17
N HIS A 459 1.15 12.30 -5.89
CA HIS A 459 0.00 12.90 -5.24
C HIS A 459 -0.67 11.92 -4.29
N ARG A 460 -0.90 12.35 -3.05
CA ARG A 460 -1.39 11.52 -1.95
C ARG A 460 -2.70 10.79 -2.26
N LEU A 461 -3.61 11.42 -3.01
CA LEU A 461 -4.90 10.81 -3.36
C LEU A 461 -4.77 9.61 -4.32
N LEU A 462 -3.62 9.41 -4.95
CA LEU A 462 -3.32 8.18 -5.71
C LEU A 462 -3.00 7.00 -4.79
N ASN A 463 -2.64 7.25 -3.53
CA ASN A 463 -2.44 6.18 -2.56
C ASN A 463 -3.80 5.69 -2.04
N THR A 464 -4.05 4.39 -2.16
CA THR A 464 -5.28 3.75 -1.68
C THR A 464 -5.12 3.10 -0.30
N ALA A 465 -3.88 2.95 0.19
CA ALA A 465 -3.61 2.41 1.52
C ALA A 465 -3.82 3.48 2.60
N SER A 466 -4.23 3.04 3.80
CA SER A 466 -4.33 3.92 4.97
C SER A 466 -2.97 4.45 5.38
N MET A 467 -2.90 5.73 5.72
CA MET A 467 -1.73 6.35 6.35
C MET A 467 -1.76 6.25 7.89
N ILE A 468 -2.77 5.60 8.46
CA ILE A 468 -2.89 5.35 9.91
C ILE A 468 -2.36 3.95 10.24
N GLU A 469 -1.12 3.71 9.83
CA GLU A 469 -0.39 2.46 10.06
C GLU A 469 0.97 2.74 10.72
N PRO A 470 1.55 1.78 11.44
CA PRO A 470 2.89 1.92 12.02
C PRO A 470 3.97 1.55 11.00
N ASP A 471 3.99 2.23 9.87
CA ASP A 471 4.87 1.90 8.75
C ASP A 471 5.40 3.14 8.04
N ALA A 472 6.44 2.96 7.23
CA ALA A 472 6.89 3.85 6.18
C ALA A 472 7.22 2.99 4.96
N VAL A 473 7.01 3.52 3.75
CA VAL A 473 7.19 2.74 2.52
C VAL A 473 7.71 3.65 1.40
N TYR A 474 8.68 3.17 0.64
CA TYR A 474 9.05 3.77 -0.65
C TYR A 474 8.31 3.09 -1.80
N GLU A 475 7.65 3.87 -2.64
CA GLU A 475 6.94 3.40 -3.83
C GLU A 475 7.75 3.70 -5.11
N PRO A 476 8.41 2.68 -5.72
CA PRO A 476 9.31 2.90 -6.86
C PRO A 476 8.63 3.52 -8.08
N SER A 477 7.38 3.14 -8.37
CA SER A 477 6.63 3.63 -9.53
C SER A 477 6.28 5.12 -9.42
N ARG A 478 6.37 5.68 -8.20
CA ARG A 478 6.06 7.07 -7.88
C ARG A 478 7.27 7.89 -7.48
N ASN A 479 8.39 7.23 -7.22
CA ASN A 479 9.59 7.81 -6.64
C ASN A 479 9.29 8.62 -5.36
N ALA A 480 8.51 8.01 -4.45
CA ALA A 480 7.98 8.68 -3.28
C ALA A 480 8.09 7.82 -2.00
N VAL A 481 8.38 8.49 -0.90
CA VAL A 481 8.39 7.95 0.46
C VAL A 481 7.07 8.30 1.14
N TYR A 482 6.38 7.31 1.70
CA TYR A 482 5.17 7.47 2.51
C TYR A 482 5.54 7.34 3.98
N VAL A 483 5.35 8.41 4.75
CA VAL A 483 5.59 8.44 6.20
C VAL A 483 4.24 8.39 6.91
N MET A 484 3.90 7.22 7.42
CA MET A 484 2.60 6.95 8.04
C MET A 484 2.61 7.34 9.52
N ALA A 485 1.42 7.39 10.13
CA ALA A 485 1.22 7.94 11.47
C ALA A 485 2.05 7.24 12.58
N GLY A 486 2.23 5.93 12.49
CA GLY A 486 2.84 5.18 13.59
C GLY A 486 4.34 5.37 13.71
N VAL A 487 5.08 5.61 12.61
CA VAL A 487 6.52 5.89 12.68
C VAL A 487 6.82 7.30 13.22
N LEU A 488 5.78 8.10 13.46
CA LEU A 488 5.88 9.39 14.16
C LEU A 488 5.66 9.25 15.67
N LEU A 489 5.70 8.03 16.21
CA LEU A 489 5.41 7.70 17.60
C LEU A 489 6.55 6.93 18.28
N GLY A 490 6.64 7.07 19.60
CA GLY A 490 7.45 6.24 20.49
C GLY A 490 8.92 6.13 20.08
N ASP A 491 9.42 4.89 20.02
CA ASP A 491 10.82 4.62 19.68
C ASP A 491 11.19 4.94 18.21
N PHE A 492 10.21 5.22 17.35
CA PHE A 492 10.43 5.58 15.94
C PHE A 492 10.54 7.09 15.69
N CYS A 493 10.12 7.94 16.65
CA CYS A 493 10.22 9.39 16.53
C CYS A 493 10.49 10.01 17.90
N LYS A 494 11.78 10.07 18.28
CA LYS A 494 12.24 10.71 19.51
C LYS A 494 12.69 12.14 19.19
N THR A 495 12.01 13.10 19.78
CA THR A 495 12.26 14.53 19.53
C THR A 495 13.05 15.21 20.64
N ASP A 496 13.57 14.43 21.61
CA ASP A 496 14.24 14.96 22.80
C ASP A 496 15.59 15.60 22.49
N THR A 497 16.32 15.03 21.52
CA THR A 497 17.62 15.52 21.07
C THR A 497 17.77 15.37 19.55
N PRO A 498 18.64 16.15 18.90
CA PRO A 498 18.95 16.01 17.48
C PRO A 498 19.44 14.59 17.11
N GLU A 499 20.28 13.99 17.98
CA GLU A 499 20.82 12.65 17.79
C GLU A 499 19.72 11.58 17.80
N ALA A 500 18.80 11.67 18.78
CA ALA A 500 17.68 10.74 18.88
C ALA A 500 16.70 10.91 17.72
N PHE A 501 16.43 12.14 17.31
CA PHE A 501 15.57 12.44 16.15
C PHE A 501 16.17 11.91 14.85
N LEU A 502 17.48 12.15 14.63
CA LEU A 502 18.19 11.63 13.46
C LEU A 502 18.27 10.10 13.44
N ALA A 503 18.52 9.47 14.63
CA ALA A 503 18.62 8.02 14.76
C ALA A 503 17.29 7.29 14.56
N THR A 504 16.17 7.93 14.82
CA THR A 504 14.84 7.33 14.79
C THR A 504 14.12 7.66 13.49
N ILE A 505 13.39 8.77 13.42
CA ILE A 505 12.66 9.12 12.19
C ILE A 505 13.61 9.47 11.03
N GLY A 506 14.77 10.07 11.31
CA GLY A 506 15.77 10.38 10.27
C GLY A 506 16.29 9.13 9.57
N GLN A 507 16.67 8.11 10.34
CA GLN A 507 17.12 6.85 9.75
C GLN A 507 15.98 6.10 9.06
N THR A 508 14.73 6.20 9.54
CA THR A 508 13.57 5.63 8.83
C THR A 508 13.38 6.29 7.47
N ILE A 509 13.35 7.63 7.42
CA ILE A 509 13.21 8.37 6.15
C ILE A 509 14.38 8.06 5.20
N ALA A 510 15.60 8.04 5.72
CA ALA A 510 16.79 7.75 4.91
C ALA A 510 16.82 6.30 4.39
N HIS A 511 16.30 5.34 5.16
CA HIS A 511 16.09 3.96 4.75
C HIS A 511 15.10 3.88 3.59
N GLU A 512 13.93 4.53 3.70
CA GLU A 512 12.94 4.55 2.62
C GLU A 512 13.49 5.21 1.35
N ILE A 513 14.24 6.31 1.46
CA ILE A 513 14.94 6.89 0.31
C ILE A 513 15.94 5.87 -0.27
N GLY A 514 16.59 5.07 0.57
CA GLY A 514 17.52 4.00 0.20
C GLY A 514 16.90 2.95 -0.71
N HIS A 515 15.61 2.62 -0.52
CA HIS A 515 14.87 1.71 -1.40
C HIS A 515 14.77 2.21 -2.85
N GLY A 516 14.93 3.50 -3.10
CA GLY A 516 15.07 4.02 -4.46
C GLY A 516 16.28 3.48 -5.21
N PHE A 517 17.26 2.90 -4.48
CA PHE A 517 18.57 2.50 -4.98
C PHE A 517 18.96 1.06 -4.60
N ASP A 518 18.02 0.28 -4.07
CA ASP A 518 18.12 -1.15 -3.87
C ASP A 518 17.93 -1.91 -5.21
N PRO A 519 18.02 -3.27 -5.26
CA PRO A 519 17.83 -4.04 -6.49
C PRO A 519 16.51 -3.83 -7.22
N ASN A 520 15.45 -3.44 -6.51
CA ASN A 520 14.15 -3.11 -7.11
C ASN A 520 14.11 -1.65 -7.55
N GLY A 521 14.56 -0.75 -6.69
CA GLY A 521 14.55 0.69 -6.94
C GLY A 521 15.39 1.09 -8.14
N ILE A 522 16.57 0.52 -8.34
CA ILE A 522 17.45 0.85 -9.50
C ILE A 522 16.82 0.57 -10.87
N GLN A 523 15.74 -0.22 -10.92
CA GLN A 523 15.01 -0.54 -12.15
C GLN A 523 14.09 0.60 -12.62
N HIS A 524 13.90 1.63 -11.80
CA HIS A 524 13.05 2.78 -12.06
C HIS A 524 13.89 4.06 -12.13
N ASP A 525 13.54 4.93 -13.08
CA ASP A 525 14.15 6.26 -13.24
C ASP A 525 13.55 7.29 -12.25
N ALA A 526 13.91 8.56 -12.40
CA ALA A 526 13.41 9.68 -11.61
C ALA A 526 11.88 9.85 -11.69
N THR A 527 11.25 9.34 -12.74
CA THR A 527 9.80 9.40 -12.98
C THR A 527 9.08 8.11 -12.63
N GLY A 528 9.78 7.11 -12.07
CA GLY A 528 9.22 5.81 -11.73
C GLY A 528 9.03 4.86 -12.92
N ASN A 529 9.64 5.14 -14.07
CA ASN A 529 9.57 4.32 -15.28
C ASN A 529 10.83 3.48 -15.49
N ALA A 530 10.71 2.44 -16.31
CA ALA A 530 11.86 1.72 -16.87
C ALA A 530 12.30 2.37 -18.21
N PRO A 531 13.59 2.32 -18.57
CA PRO A 531 14.70 1.72 -17.82
C PRO A 531 15.10 2.58 -16.62
N GLY A 532 15.66 1.92 -15.58
CA GLY A 532 16.11 2.60 -14.36
C GLY A 532 17.43 3.37 -14.53
N ILE A 533 18.15 3.52 -13.40
CA ILE A 533 19.35 4.36 -13.35
C ILE A 533 20.60 3.69 -13.92
N LEU A 534 20.71 2.35 -13.87
CA LEU A 534 21.85 1.59 -14.37
C LEU A 534 21.51 0.96 -15.72
N THR A 535 22.04 1.51 -16.80
CA THR A 535 21.74 1.06 -18.18
C THR A 535 22.93 0.45 -18.89
N SER A 536 24.17 0.70 -18.40
CA SER A 536 25.38 0.10 -18.95
C SER A 536 25.70 -1.25 -18.28
N ALA A 537 26.36 -2.15 -19.03
CA ALA A 537 26.84 -3.41 -18.45
C ALA A 537 27.88 -3.18 -17.35
N GLU A 538 28.73 -2.18 -17.48
CA GLU A 538 29.77 -1.82 -16.50
C GLU A 538 29.14 -1.41 -15.16
N ASP A 539 28.12 -0.53 -15.18
CA ASP A 539 27.45 -0.08 -13.96
C ASP A 539 26.67 -1.23 -13.30
N LEU A 540 26.00 -2.09 -14.10
CA LEU A 540 25.28 -3.26 -13.59
C LEU A 540 26.22 -4.29 -12.95
N GLU A 541 27.33 -4.62 -13.58
CA GLU A 541 28.34 -5.53 -13.03
C GLU A 541 28.96 -4.97 -11.75
N GLY A 542 29.33 -3.67 -11.76
CA GLY A 542 29.86 -2.99 -10.59
C GLY A 542 28.90 -2.96 -9.41
N TYR A 543 27.60 -2.79 -9.66
CA TYR A 543 26.56 -2.86 -8.64
C TYR A 543 26.38 -4.28 -8.12
N GLN A 544 26.25 -5.26 -9.02
CA GLN A 544 26.05 -6.67 -8.66
C GLN A 544 27.22 -7.21 -7.82
N GLU A 545 28.45 -6.86 -8.17
CA GLU A 545 29.63 -7.27 -7.39
C GLU A 545 29.53 -6.81 -5.92
N ARG A 546 29.16 -5.55 -5.70
CA ARG A 546 29.00 -4.96 -4.35
C ARG A 546 27.84 -5.60 -3.59
N VAL A 547 26.69 -5.73 -4.24
CA VAL A 547 25.51 -6.39 -3.67
C VAL A 547 25.83 -7.80 -3.23
N MET A 548 26.52 -8.59 -4.08
CA MET A 548 26.86 -10.00 -3.78
C MET A 548 27.83 -10.16 -2.60
N ARG A 549 28.63 -9.14 -2.28
CA ARG A 549 29.46 -9.17 -1.07
C ARG A 549 28.57 -9.17 0.19
N HIS A 550 27.56 -8.31 0.23
CA HIS A 550 26.60 -8.26 1.34
C HIS A 550 25.73 -9.52 1.41
N VAL A 551 25.24 -10.04 0.28
CA VAL A 551 24.49 -11.29 0.20
C VAL A 551 25.30 -12.44 0.85
N ARG A 552 26.58 -12.58 0.47
CA ARG A 552 27.44 -13.62 1.04
C ARG A 552 27.73 -13.42 2.52
N ALA A 553 27.93 -12.19 2.97
CA ALA A 553 28.16 -11.91 4.39
C ALA A 553 26.93 -12.23 5.24
N LEU A 554 25.76 -11.77 4.82
CA LEU A 554 24.48 -12.00 5.51
C LEU A 554 24.11 -13.49 5.54
N SER A 555 24.35 -14.22 4.44
CA SER A 555 24.08 -15.67 4.37
C SER A 555 24.96 -16.54 5.31
N ARG A 556 25.96 -15.95 5.97
CA ARG A 556 26.80 -16.63 6.95
C ARG A 556 26.42 -16.36 8.40
N ILE A 557 25.37 -15.57 8.62
CA ILE A 557 24.88 -15.25 9.96
C ILE A 557 23.82 -16.28 10.35
N ALA A 558 24.02 -16.96 11.48
CA ALA A 558 23.07 -17.93 12.00
C ALA A 558 21.89 -17.23 12.69
N LEU A 559 20.69 -17.65 12.34
CA LEU A 559 19.44 -17.29 13.04
C LEU A 559 19.13 -18.29 14.16
N SER A 560 19.55 -19.55 13.97
CA SER A 560 19.49 -20.62 14.96
C SER A 560 20.55 -21.68 14.64
N ASP A 561 20.58 -22.78 15.40
CA ASP A 561 21.52 -23.90 15.18
C ASP A 561 21.33 -24.55 13.79
N ASP A 562 20.15 -24.44 13.20
CA ASP A 562 19.74 -25.12 11.96
C ASP A 562 19.22 -24.14 10.87
N LEU A 563 19.20 -22.83 11.13
CA LEU A 563 18.69 -21.83 10.19
C LEU A 563 19.69 -20.68 10.02
N MET A 564 20.07 -20.41 8.76
CA MET A 564 20.90 -19.28 8.38
C MET A 564 20.04 -18.16 7.81
N GLN A 565 20.51 -16.90 7.95
CA GLN A 565 19.88 -15.76 7.28
C GLN A 565 19.94 -15.96 5.76
N SER A 566 18.82 -15.81 5.07
CA SER A 566 18.83 -15.77 3.60
C SER A 566 19.29 -14.39 3.14
N GLY A 567 20.57 -14.25 2.79
CA GLY A 567 21.13 -12.99 2.29
C GLY A 567 20.42 -12.49 1.03
N GLU A 568 20.02 -13.39 0.12
CA GLU A 568 19.29 -13.02 -1.12
C GLU A 568 17.91 -12.41 -0.82
N ARG A 569 17.19 -12.92 0.18
CA ARG A 569 15.87 -12.43 0.53
C ARG A 569 15.94 -11.05 1.17
N VAL A 570 16.90 -10.86 2.08
CA VAL A 570 16.98 -9.64 2.90
C VAL A 570 17.85 -8.54 2.30
N ILE A 571 18.43 -8.76 1.12
CA ILE A 571 19.36 -7.78 0.54
C ILE A 571 18.74 -6.43 0.22
N PRO A 572 17.49 -6.32 -0.28
CA PRO A 572 16.89 -5.00 -0.52
C PRO A 572 16.86 -4.15 0.75
N GLU A 573 16.41 -4.75 1.85
CA GLU A 573 16.30 -4.08 3.15
C GLU A 573 17.67 -3.76 3.77
N ALA A 574 18.62 -4.68 3.66
CA ALA A 574 19.98 -4.45 4.16
C ALA A 574 20.68 -3.32 3.39
N LEU A 575 20.43 -3.18 2.08
CA LEU A 575 20.97 -2.08 1.28
C LEU A 575 20.29 -0.76 1.61
N ALA A 576 18.99 -0.75 1.82
CA ALA A 576 18.27 0.43 2.28
C ALA A 576 18.80 0.90 3.66
N ASP A 577 19.07 -0.03 4.58
CA ASP A 577 19.73 0.26 5.85
C ASP A 577 21.13 0.86 5.68
N LEU A 578 21.95 0.31 4.79
CA LEU A 578 23.31 0.83 4.52
C LEU A 578 23.28 2.25 3.94
N VAL A 579 22.41 2.47 2.96
CA VAL A 579 22.22 3.80 2.35
C VAL A 579 21.69 4.78 3.39
N GLY A 580 20.66 4.38 4.13
CA GLY A 580 20.06 5.19 5.19
C GLY A 580 21.08 5.56 6.27
N MET A 581 21.87 4.58 6.73
CA MET A 581 22.94 4.83 7.71
C MET A 581 24.00 5.80 7.19
N ARG A 582 24.42 5.64 5.91
CA ARG A 582 25.37 6.56 5.28
C ARG A 582 24.84 7.99 5.24
N ILE A 583 23.58 8.16 4.86
CA ILE A 583 22.93 9.48 4.82
C ILE A 583 22.95 10.13 6.19
N VAL A 584 22.43 9.45 7.24
CA VAL A 584 22.32 10.05 8.57
C VAL A 584 23.68 10.30 9.22
N LEU A 585 24.67 9.45 8.99
CA LEU A 585 26.03 9.71 9.49
C LEU A 585 26.70 10.90 8.78
N ARG A 586 26.46 11.10 7.48
CA ARG A 586 26.93 12.29 6.76
C ARG A 586 26.24 13.59 7.22
N ILE A 587 25.00 13.50 7.70
CA ILE A 587 24.30 14.62 8.36
C ILE A 587 24.96 14.88 9.73
N ALA A 588 25.17 13.82 10.52
CA ALA A 588 25.80 13.89 11.83
C ALA A 588 27.19 14.56 11.79
N GLU A 589 28.01 14.25 10.77
CA GLU A 589 29.33 14.83 10.56
C GLU A 589 29.31 16.36 10.42
N LYS A 590 28.21 16.96 10.01
CA LYS A 590 28.05 18.42 9.88
C LYS A 590 27.60 19.09 11.17
N THR A 591 27.23 18.32 12.20
CA THR A 591 26.69 18.81 13.46
C THR A 591 27.84 18.87 14.49
N GLU A 592 28.22 20.08 14.92
CA GLU A 592 29.25 20.26 15.93
C GLU A 592 28.81 19.67 17.28
N GLY A 593 29.67 18.86 17.89
CA GLY A 593 29.41 18.25 19.19
C GLY A 593 28.39 17.08 19.16
N PHE A 594 28.13 16.49 18.01
CA PHE A 594 27.20 15.38 17.86
C PHE A 594 27.62 14.18 18.73
N ASP A 595 26.68 13.68 19.54
CA ASP A 595 26.89 12.52 20.41
C ASP A 595 26.54 11.21 19.65
N TYR A 596 27.56 10.58 19.07
CA TYR A 596 27.38 9.31 18.33
C TYR A 596 26.96 8.14 19.23
N ASP A 597 27.31 8.10 20.53
CA ASP A 597 26.85 7.05 21.44
C ASP A 597 25.35 7.16 21.67
N LEU A 598 24.86 8.39 21.91
CA LEU A 598 23.43 8.65 22.04
C LEU A 598 22.68 8.29 20.75
N PHE A 599 23.23 8.63 19.57
CA PHE A 599 22.69 8.27 18.26
C PHE A 599 22.56 6.75 18.11
N PHE A 600 23.63 5.99 18.27
CA PHE A 600 23.61 4.54 18.08
C PHE A 600 22.71 3.83 19.10
N ARG A 601 22.65 4.26 20.35
CA ARG A 601 21.74 3.74 21.38
C ARG A 601 20.28 4.05 21.06
N SER A 602 19.98 5.23 20.56
CA SER A 602 18.62 5.62 20.16
C SER A 602 18.16 4.80 18.96
N LEU A 603 19.05 4.55 17.99
CA LEU A 603 18.83 3.66 16.88
C LEU A 603 18.49 2.23 17.33
N ALA A 604 19.24 1.69 18.29
CA ALA A 604 19.01 0.34 18.80
C ALA A 604 17.61 0.19 19.42
N GLY A 605 17.08 1.21 20.09
CA GLY A 605 15.76 1.20 20.69
C GLY A 605 14.61 0.96 19.69
N LYS A 606 14.79 1.39 18.45
CA LYS A 606 13.82 1.21 17.34
C LYS A 606 13.74 -0.25 16.86
N PHE A 607 14.84 -0.97 16.91
CA PHE A 607 14.93 -2.35 16.42
C PHE A 607 14.79 -3.36 17.57
N TYR A 608 13.56 -3.63 17.99
CA TYR A 608 13.29 -4.66 18.98
C TYR A 608 12.31 -5.69 18.43
N GLN A 609 12.68 -6.96 18.54
CA GLN A 609 11.85 -8.10 18.20
C GLN A 609 12.06 -9.24 19.20
N ALA A 610 11.01 -9.94 19.51
CA ALA A 610 11.07 -11.13 20.35
C ALA A 610 9.93 -12.10 19.98
N PHE A 611 10.18 -13.39 20.17
CA PHE A 611 9.25 -14.45 19.83
C PHE A 611 8.82 -15.24 21.06
N ALA A 612 7.53 -15.54 21.14
CA ALA A 612 7.00 -16.39 22.19
C ALA A 612 7.42 -17.85 22.01
N THR A 613 7.59 -18.30 20.76
CA THR A 613 8.01 -19.67 20.42
C THR A 613 9.03 -19.66 19.26
N ARG A 614 9.79 -20.76 19.12
CA ARG A 614 10.70 -20.94 17.97
C ARG A 614 9.95 -21.09 16.65
N GLU A 615 8.77 -21.71 16.67
CA GLU A 615 7.93 -21.88 15.49
C GLU A 615 7.48 -20.51 14.92
N ALA A 616 7.09 -19.57 15.79
CA ALA A 616 6.74 -18.20 15.38
C ALA A 616 7.95 -17.49 14.76
N ALA A 617 9.15 -17.69 15.32
CA ALA A 617 10.38 -17.13 14.76
C ALA A 617 10.69 -17.71 13.37
N TYR A 618 10.63 -19.02 13.20
CA TYR A 618 10.93 -19.68 11.93
C TYR A 618 9.94 -19.26 10.83
N SER A 619 8.63 -19.22 11.15
CA SER A 619 7.60 -18.76 10.23
C SER A 619 7.86 -17.32 9.74
N LEU A 620 8.30 -16.42 10.64
CA LEU A 620 8.64 -15.05 10.24
C LEU A 620 9.92 -15.02 9.42
N TYR A 621 11.01 -15.67 9.87
CA TYR A 621 12.29 -15.64 9.17
C TYR A 621 12.25 -16.26 7.76
N GLU A 622 11.30 -17.17 7.50
CA GLU A 622 11.09 -17.74 6.16
C GLU A 622 10.32 -16.81 5.21
N SER A 623 9.60 -15.83 5.72
CA SER A 623 8.74 -14.95 4.91
C SER A 623 9.19 -13.49 4.90
N ASP A 624 9.81 -12.98 5.98
CA ASP A 624 10.22 -11.59 6.13
C ASP A 624 11.40 -11.23 5.21
N THR A 625 11.32 -10.08 4.59
CA THR A 625 12.39 -9.49 3.77
C THR A 625 13.41 -8.69 4.57
N HIS A 626 13.11 -8.39 5.85
CA HIS A 626 14.05 -7.69 6.71
C HIS A 626 15.08 -8.62 7.34
N PRO A 627 16.35 -8.22 7.46
CA PRO A 627 17.28 -8.91 8.35
C PRO A 627 16.77 -8.83 9.79
N ALA A 628 17.02 -9.89 10.59
CA ALA A 628 16.67 -9.88 12.00
C ALA A 628 17.26 -8.64 12.71
N PRO A 629 16.55 -7.99 13.65
CA PRO A 629 17.00 -6.77 14.34
C PRO A 629 18.42 -6.81 14.89
N PHE A 630 18.84 -7.93 15.47
CA PHE A 630 20.23 -8.06 15.95
C PHE A 630 21.24 -8.02 14.80
N ILE A 631 20.90 -8.50 13.61
CA ILE A 631 21.72 -8.41 12.40
C ILE A 631 21.79 -6.97 11.93
N ARG A 632 20.64 -6.28 11.85
CA ARG A 632 20.59 -4.85 11.45
C ARG A 632 21.55 -3.99 12.28
N LEU A 633 21.69 -4.28 13.58
CA LEU A 633 22.55 -3.49 14.48
C LEU A 633 23.99 -4.02 14.63
N ASN A 634 24.21 -5.31 14.50
CA ASN A 634 25.57 -5.87 14.59
C ASN A 634 26.32 -5.82 13.26
N TYR A 635 25.62 -5.71 12.13
CA TYR A 635 26.21 -5.72 10.79
C TYR A 635 26.25 -4.35 10.12
N ILE A 636 25.20 -3.52 10.21
CA ILE A 636 25.12 -2.25 9.47
C ILE A 636 26.00 -1.14 10.09
N PRO A 637 25.89 -0.77 11.40
CA PRO A 637 26.72 0.27 11.99
C PRO A 637 28.24 -0.01 11.86
N PRO A 638 28.72 -1.26 12.03
CA PRO A 638 30.14 -1.58 11.85
C PRO A 638 30.68 -1.47 10.43
N GLN A 639 29.88 -1.19 9.42
CA GLN A 639 30.36 -0.82 8.09
C GLN A 639 30.96 0.60 8.04
N PHE A 640 30.77 1.41 9.09
CA PHE A 640 31.13 2.82 9.13
C PHE A 640 32.18 3.14 10.20
N ASP A 641 33.13 4.01 9.87
CA ASP A 641 34.19 4.42 10.78
C ASP A 641 33.67 5.08 12.06
N ALA A 642 32.53 5.81 11.97
CA ALA A 642 31.87 6.43 13.12
C ALA A 642 31.60 5.43 14.26
N PHE A 643 31.27 4.16 13.95
CA PHE A 643 31.07 3.14 14.96
C PHE A 643 32.37 2.87 15.78
N TYR A 644 33.50 2.79 15.12
CA TYR A 644 34.78 2.48 15.76
C TYR A 644 35.36 3.68 16.50
N PHE A 645 35.12 4.89 16.03
CA PHE A 645 35.50 6.10 16.79
C PHE A 645 34.68 6.24 18.07
N THR A 646 33.42 5.84 18.03
CA THR A 646 32.53 5.84 19.19
C THR A 646 32.87 4.70 20.16
N TYR A 647 33.25 3.53 19.65
CA TYR A 647 33.47 2.33 20.44
C TYR A 647 34.87 1.74 20.18
N PRO A 648 35.93 2.35 20.73
CA PRO A 648 37.30 1.93 20.50
C PRO A 648 37.68 0.57 21.11
N SER A 649 36.81 -0.02 21.94
CA SER A 649 36.95 -1.43 22.39
C SER A 649 36.78 -2.43 21.27
N VAL A 650 36.11 -2.05 20.17
CA VAL A 650 35.95 -2.88 18.97
C VAL A 650 37.21 -2.83 18.14
N GLN A 651 38.09 -3.81 18.32
CA GLN A 651 39.42 -3.88 17.74
C GLN A 651 39.72 -5.29 17.23
N GLU A 652 40.93 -5.50 16.67
CA GLU A 652 41.34 -6.78 16.14
C GLU A 652 41.12 -7.93 17.15
N GLY A 653 40.48 -9.01 16.69
CA GLY A 653 40.12 -10.16 17.50
C GLY A 653 38.77 -10.08 18.19
N THR A 654 38.03 -8.94 18.10
CA THR A 654 36.67 -8.84 18.64
C THR A 654 35.59 -9.20 17.58
N PRO A 655 34.48 -9.84 18.00
CA PRO A 655 33.40 -10.27 17.08
C PRO A 655 32.70 -9.16 16.30
N MET A 656 32.68 -7.93 16.82
CA MET A 656 32.06 -6.78 16.17
C MET A 656 32.95 -6.10 15.15
N LEU A 657 34.23 -6.49 15.02
CA LEU A 657 35.11 -5.85 14.04
C LEU A 657 34.83 -6.36 12.64
N ILE A 658 34.46 -5.46 11.75
CA ILE A 658 34.57 -5.66 10.29
C ILE A 658 35.83 -4.94 9.84
N ALA A 659 36.82 -5.70 9.36
CA ALA A 659 38.07 -5.13 8.91
C ALA A 659 37.82 -4.11 7.77
N PRO A 660 38.60 -2.99 7.69
CA PRO A 660 38.34 -1.90 6.74
C PRO A 660 38.21 -2.38 5.29
N GLU A 661 39.02 -3.36 4.87
CA GLU A 661 39.01 -3.97 3.53
C GLU A 661 37.75 -4.81 3.24
N ASN A 662 36.97 -5.16 4.27
CA ASN A 662 35.71 -5.94 4.16
C ASN A 662 34.48 -5.05 4.30
N ARG A 663 34.66 -3.76 4.60
CA ARG A 663 33.55 -2.79 4.62
C ARG A 663 33.23 -2.37 3.21
N GLU A 664 31.98 -2.50 2.83
CA GLU A 664 31.54 -2.15 1.49
C GLU A 664 30.37 -1.16 1.58
N LEU A 665 30.56 0.00 0.97
CA LEU A 665 29.48 0.95 0.78
C LEU A 665 29.05 0.85 -0.70
N ILE A 666 27.77 0.61 -0.95
CA ILE A 666 27.23 0.39 -2.30
C ILE A 666 27.40 1.65 -3.15
N TRP A 667 27.03 2.80 -2.61
CA TRP A 667 27.02 4.08 -3.33
C TRP A 667 28.09 5.06 -2.88
#